data_ecb737a30e6faa55d1b5249de5cdaa35
#
_entry.id   ecb737a30e6faa55d1b5249de5cdaa35
#
_cell.length_a   1.000
_cell.length_b   1.000
_cell.length_c   1.000
_cell.angle_alpha   90.00
_cell.angle_beta   90.00
_cell.angle_gamma   90.00
#
_symmetry.space_group_name_H-M   'P 1'
#
loop_
_entity.id
_entity.type
_entity.pdbx_description
1 polymer ?
#
loop_
_entity_poly.entity_id
_entity_poly.type
_entity_poly.pdbx_seq_one_letter_code
_entity_poly.pdbx_strand_id
1 'polypeptide(L)'
;MRPVLTREEYLALRNSNKQKKTLSAIRGGDKSKKNQLLQMNYSCVPGDDGLLRGCKTPSNSVGMDIDFVAPAELSAEEQQAWLAGKMTGVPELVLSKREELGLHMLERSASKGYHLVFRRRPELSQEGNLLWASELLGIKYDDGAKDITRVFYSTTADEENLIFLSDEIFEIEAVDSARGQVTGINQQAPTSDARNLSPGRMSPGRIFPTDFKGVPYATIIAEYWRRTGGEPNTGERNKRLHKLAANLRAICDDSEEWLLEIMPRYGLSLQEMKGIIHSACKEPTKGSRAMDEIVGSLTSPIAIDNEDDSADDLSILNSKISIKKLPQGIKDSVDAVGPRLAMPVITAICPCIGALATGVVLDVHGRKKGLNLISYIAGDFASGKGDIDPVVDAWMSEVQALDKMYQMQEDEWRAKKRAAKNKKEQPEEPKLPVRCLTLNNTVANLAERLGNTEGKHAFSFTPEADTVAQKWKSSMSDFSVMLRQSYDGTRYDREARSADAVNVHIERLLWNVTMCGTPDALYRVVNNYTDGFQSRIAIGRTPDNTFAKLEDKPFVLTSRQTERIQQIAHLLPLMQGEVVLPKLEARGREWLERIRIETMKNDDKVRARQRFRVCVTAQRMTCCLMLCKVCEGLIQKHGLNGAEAQLKQNPSLWKELLLKAQTPQLLEAYDVIADALLENALYFFRDRIENAFASRDYAGRISGDRSKRGRNDSIFARLDVQFTFEQAMQFSVAMKGAGVTHNSVRQMLKNWRKQGLVVLTDDGNYRKMS
;
A
#
# COMPACT_ATOMS: atom_id res chain seq x y z
N MET A 1 -30.20 -0.47 12.87
CA MET A 1 -30.34 0.91 13.37
C MET A 1 -31.56 1.53 12.72
N ARG A 2 -32.43 2.18 13.47
CA ARG A 2 -33.56 2.93 12.89
C ARG A 2 -33.07 4.32 12.52
N PRO A 3 -33.28 4.80 11.30
CA PRO A 3 -32.71 6.07 10.83
C PRO A 3 -33.37 7.31 11.44
N VAL A 4 -34.63 7.24 11.80
CA VAL A 4 -35.39 8.35 12.38
C VAL A 4 -36.12 7.83 13.63
N LEU A 5 -35.83 8.44 14.78
CA LEU A 5 -36.52 8.19 16.04
C LEU A 5 -37.15 9.49 16.50
N THR A 6 -38.36 9.42 17.04
CA THR A 6 -38.88 10.53 17.84
C THR A 6 -38.17 10.61 19.18
N ARG A 7 -38.22 11.77 19.84
CA ARG A 7 -37.67 11.93 21.19
C ARG A 7 -38.20 10.88 22.17
N GLU A 8 -39.49 10.61 22.11
CA GLU A 8 -40.16 9.66 23.01
C GLU A 8 -39.64 8.23 22.75
N GLU A 9 -39.54 7.80 21.50
CA GLU A 9 -39.00 6.47 21.14
C GLU A 9 -37.53 6.33 21.57
N TYR A 10 -36.73 7.38 21.35
CA TYR A 10 -35.31 7.39 21.72
C TYR A 10 -35.13 7.26 23.25
N LEU A 11 -35.87 8.01 24.02
CA LEU A 11 -35.83 7.95 25.49
C LEU A 11 -36.39 6.63 26.01
N ALA A 12 -37.45 6.07 25.41
CA ALA A 12 -38.00 4.76 25.77
C ALA A 12 -36.99 3.64 25.55
N LEU A 13 -36.28 3.64 24.41
CA LEU A 13 -35.21 2.67 24.12
C LEU A 13 -34.07 2.75 25.14
N ARG A 14 -33.65 3.96 25.51
CA ARG A 14 -32.57 4.19 26.48
C ARG A 14 -33.01 3.81 27.93
N ASN A 15 -34.28 3.93 28.26
CA ASN A 15 -34.81 3.59 29.58
C ASN A 15 -35.22 2.11 29.70
N SER A 16 -35.05 1.31 28.63
CA SER A 16 -35.44 -0.09 28.67
C SER A 16 -34.66 -0.87 29.74
N ASN A 17 -35.33 -1.89 30.33
CA ASN A 17 -34.71 -2.76 31.34
C ASN A 17 -33.45 -3.46 30.82
N LYS A 18 -33.43 -3.78 29.51
CA LYS A 18 -32.27 -4.37 28.84
C LYS A 18 -31.10 -3.40 28.88
N GLN A 19 -31.33 -2.14 28.52
CA GLN A 19 -30.30 -1.09 28.48
C GLN A 19 -29.71 -0.86 29.89
N LYS A 20 -30.56 -0.72 30.92
CA LYS A 20 -30.15 -0.53 32.32
C LYS A 20 -29.28 -1.69 32.82
N LYS A 21 -29.70 -2.94 32.61
CA LYS A 21 -28.93 -4.14 33.00
C LYS A 21 -27.61 -4.23 32.27
N THR A 22 -27.58 -3.90 30.96
CA THR A 22 -26.36 -3.94 30.17
C THR A 22 -25.35 -2.89 30.64
N LEU A 23 -25.80 -1.65 30.89
CA LEU A 23 -24.92 -0.57 31.38
C LEU A 23 -24.34 -0.89 32.78
N SER A 24 -25.19 -1.43 33.68
CA SER A 24 -24.75 -1.86 35.01
C SER A 24 -23.69 -2.96 34.95
N ALA A 25 -23.84 -3.95 34.05
CA ALA A 25 -22.86 -5.00 33.87
C ALA A 25 -21.52 -4.46 33.30
N ILE A 26 -21.56 -3.50 32.37
CA ILE A 26 -20.35 -2.88 31.82
C ILE A 26 -19.60 -2.09 32.89
N ARG A 27 -20.31 -1.31 33.71
CA ARG A 27 -19.72 -0.55 34.83
C ARG A 27 -19.21 -1.47 35.94
N GLY A 28 -19.81 -2.65 36.10
CA GLY A 28 -19.34 -3.71 36.97
C GLY A 28 -18.14 -4.51 36.45
N GLY A 29 -17.57 -4.12 35.29
CA GLY A 29 -16.36 -4.70 34.72
C GLY A 29 -16.54 -5.58 33.47
N ASP A 30 -17.77 -5.98 33.10
CA ASP A 30 -18.04 -6.82 31.92
C ASP A 30 -18.11 -5.99 30.64
N LYS A 31 -16.95 -5.56 30.16
CA LYS A 31 -16.81 -4.76 28.91
C LYS A 31 -17.27 -5.51 27.64
N SER A 32 -17.43 -6.83 27.70
CA SER A 32 -17.86 -7.64 26.54
C SER A 32 -19.30 -7.32 26.09
N LYS A 33 -20.10 -6.77 27.01
CA LYS A 33 -21.51 -6.41 26.73
C LYS A 33 -21.69 -5.04 26.06
N LYS A 34 -20.62 -4.28 25.80
CA LYS A 34 -20.72 -2.95 25.18
C LYS A 34 -21.53 -2.96 23.87
N ASN A 35 -21.37 -4.00 23.05
CA ASN A 35 -22.09 -4.16 21.78
C ASN A 35 -23.60 -4.43 21.91
N GLN A 36 -24.09 -4.66 23.13
CA GLN A 36 -25.52 -4.89 23.42
C GLN A 36 -26.25 -3.58 23.78
N LEU A 37 -25.50 -2.48 24.00
CA LEU A 37 -26.09 -1.17 24.19
C LEU A 37 -26.74 -0.65 22.90
N LEU A 38 -27.65 0.30 23.04
CA LEU A 38 -28.24 1.00 21.90
C LEU A 38 -27.14 1.65 21.06
N GLN A 39 -27.12 1.32 19.78
CA GLN A 39 -26.13 1.78 18.82
C GLN A 39 -26.73 2.90 17.98
N MET A 40 -26.12 4.08 18.02
CA MET A 40 -26.54 5.25 17.28
C MET A 40 -25.40 5.80 16.41
N ASN A 41 -25.73 6.41 15.30
CA ASN A 41 -24.84 7.24 14.51
C ASN A 41 -25.47 8.62 14.34
N TYR A 42 -24.66 9.67 14.39
CA TYR A 42 -25.12 11.06 14.34
C TYR A 42 -24.49 11.83 13.18
N SER A 43 -23.42 11.33 12.58
CA SER A 43 -22.59 12.09 11.63
C SER A 43 -22.94 11.85 10.16
N CYS A 44 -23.77 10.85 9.83
CA CYS A 44 -24.20 10.61 8.46
C CYS A 44 -25.71 10.39 8.34
N VAL A 45 -26.24 10.65 7.16
CA VAL A 45 -27.63 10.28 6.80
C VAL A 45 -27.62 8.81 6.43
N PRO A 46 -28.48 7.96 7.05
CA PRO A 46 -28.59 6.56 6.67
C PRO A 46 -29.16 6.39 5.27
N GLY A 47 -28.83 5.28 4.61
CA GLY A 47 -29.41 4.92 3.32
C GLY A 47 -30.92 4.60 3.40
N ASP A 48 -31.57 4.43 2.26
CA ASP A 48 -33.01 4.11 2.16
C ASP A 48 -33.42 2.82 2.88
N ASP A 49 -32.46 1.89 3.07
CA ASP A 49 -32.60 0.67 3.84
C ASP A 49 -32.41 0.86 5.35
N GLY A 50 -32.15 2.08 5.81
CA GLY A 50 -31.86 2.43 7.20
C GLY A 50 -30.52 1.90 7.72
N LEU A 51 -29.62 1.45 6.84
CA LEU A 51 -28.29 0.95 7.18
C LEU A 51 -27.23 2.02 6.97
N LEU A 52 -26.19 1.97 7.79
CA LEU A 52 -25.02 2.85 7.66
C LEU A 52 -23.99 2.34 6.67
N ARG A 53 -24.15 1.12 6.20
CA ARG A 53 -23.18 0.47 5.31
C ARG A 53 -23.10 1.19 3.97
N GLY A 54 -21.97 1.81 3.70
CA GLY A 54 -21.74 2.55 2.46
C GLY A 54 -22.29 3.97 2.44
N CYS A 55 -22.85 4.47 3.55
CA CYS A 55 -23.28 5.87 3.67
C CYS A 55 -22.07 6.81 3.53
N LYS A 56 -22.21 7.82 2.66
CA LYS A 56 -21.19 8.84 2.41
C LYS A 56 -21.69 10.26 2.61
N THR A 57 -22.99 10.42 2.84
CA THR A 57 -23.63 11.72 2.99
C THR A 57 -23.59 12.17 4.44
N PRO A 58 -22.86 13.26 4.77
CA PRO A 58 -22.85 13.81 6.13
C PRO A 58 -24.23 14.34 6.52
N SER A 59 -24.59 14.15 7.80
CA SER A 59 -25.76 14.80 8.40
C SER A 59 -25.41 16.22 8.86
N ASN A 60 -26.46 16.99 9.23
CA ASN A 60 -26.35 18.29 9.88
C ASN A 60 -25.74 18.24 11.30
N SER A 61 -25.42 17.04 11.79
CA SER A 61 -24.82 16.82 13.11
C SER A 61 -23.44 16.18 13.01
N VAL A 62 -22.62 16.36 14.02
CA VAL A 62 -21.31 15.71 14.19
C VAL A 62 -21.27 15.01 15.52
N GLY A 63 -21.01 13.71 15.53
CA GLY A 63 -20.74 12.95 16.74
C GLY A 63 -19.25 13.01 17.10
N MET A 64 -18.94 13.36 18.33
CA MET A 64 -17.59 13.40 18.88
C MET A 64 -17.49 12.50 20.10
N ASP A 65 -16.46 11.68 20.14
CA ASP A 65 -16.15 10.76 21.25
C ASP A 65 -14.95 11.33 22.03
N ILE A 66 -15.10 11.50 23.32
CA ILE A 66 -14.04 11.95 24.25
C ILE A 66 -13.73 10.79 25.18
N ASP A 67 -12.58 10.18 25.00
CA ASP A 67 -12.10 9.07 25.81
C ASP A 67 -10.86 9.48 26.61
N PHE A 68 -10.90 9.30 27.94
CA PHE A 68 -9.74 9.49 28.79
C PHE A 68 -9.00 8.17 29.02
N VAL A 69 -7.69 8.19 28.88
CA VAL A 69 -6.83 7.03 29.08
C VAL A 69 -5.88 7.32 30.23
N ALA A 70 -6.08 6.63 31.35
CA ALA A 70 -5.18 6.74 32.49
C ALA A 70 -3.79 6.19 32.15
N PRO A 71 -2.69 6.76 32.69
CA PRO A 71 -1.35 6.21 32.56
C PRO A 71 -1.29 4.75 33.02
N ALA A 72 -0.54 3.93 32.27
CA ALA A 72 -0.48 2.49 32.51
C ALA A 72 0.35 2.13 33.77
N GLU A 73 1.14 3.07 34.27
CA GLU A 73 2.00 2.92 35.45
C GLU A 73 1.23 2.99 36.75
N LEU A 74 0.00 3.51 36.73
CA LEU A 74 -0.86 3.67 37.92
C LEU A 74 -1.53 2.34 38.28
N SER A 75 -1.71 2.11 39.60
CA SER A 75 -2.55 1.00 40.09
C SER A 75 -4.01 1.16 39.66
N ALA A 76 -4.80 0.09 39.74
CA ALA A 76 -6.20 0.12 39.32
C ALA A 76 -7.04 1.18 40.05
N GLU A 77 -6.76 1.37 41.33
CA GLU A 77 -7.44 2.40 42.17
C GLU A 77 -7.00 3.82 41.77
N GLU A 78 -5.71 4.04 41.55
CA GLU A 78 -5.17 5.30 41.08
C GLU A 78 -5.66 5.68 39.69
N GLN A 79 -5.77 4.69 38.77
CA GLN A 79 -6.34 4.90 37.44
C GLN A 79 -7.80 5.34 37.52
N GLN A 80 -8.56 4.74 38.40
CA GLN A 80 -9.97 5.11 38.60
C GLN A 80 -10.11 6.53 39.19
N ALA A 81 -9.28 6.87 40.16
CA ALA A 81 -9.23 8.23 40.75
C ALA A 81 -8.79 9.26 39.69
N TRP A 82 -7.79 8.95 38.88
CA TRP A 82 -7.31 9.80 37.78
C TRP A 82 -8.40 10.05 36.73
N LEU A 83 -9.12 9.00 36.32
CA LEU A 83 -10.22 9.09 35.34
C LEU A 83 -11.36 9.95 35.93
N ALA A 84 -11.73 9.74 37.19
CA ALA A 84 -12.75 10.56 37.87
C ALA A 84 -12.34 12.03 37.86
N GLY A 85 -11.09 12.34 38.21
CA GLY A 85 -10.56 13.71 38.19
C GLY A 85 -10.57 14.36 36.81
N LYS A 86 -10.24 13.59 35.75
CA LYS A 86 -10.27 14.10 34.36
C LYS A 86 -11.68 14.30 33.82
N MET A 87 -12.64 13.53 34.27
CA MET A 87 -14.04 13.64 33.88
C MET A 87 -14.78 14.77 34.64
N THR A 88 -14.25 15.19 35.79
CA THR A 88 -14.82 16.28 36.58
C THR A 88 -14.71 17.60 35.82
N GLY A 89 -15.79 18.37 35.77
CA GLY A 89 -15.85 19.69 35.11
C GLY A 89 -16.05 19.65 33.59
N VAL A 90 -15.97 18.47 32.94
CA VAL A 90 -16.21 18.34 31.48
C VAL A 90 -17.65 18.69 31.09
N PRO A 91 -18.68 18.22 31.81
CA PRO A 91 -20.07 18.61 31.52
C PRO A 91 -20.28 20.12 31.60
N GLU A 92 -19.79 20.76 32.65
CA GLU A 92 -19.91 22.21 32.86
C GLU A 92 -19.20 22.97 31.75
N LEU A 93 -18.02 22.55 31.35
CA LEU A 93 -17.27 23.14 30.24
C LEU A 93 -18.05 23.03 28.92
N VAL A 94 -18.55 21.86 28.59
CA VAL A 94 -19.31 21.63 27.35
C VAL A 94 -20.60 22.44 27.36
N LEU A 95 -21.32 22.47 28.48
CA LEU A 95 -22.56 23.24 28.61
C LEU A 95 -22.32 24.75 28.58
N SER A 96 -21.19 25.25 29.08
CA SER A 96 -20.81 26.67 28.96
C SER A 96 -20.59 27.10 27.50
N LYS A 97 -20.23 26.15 26.61
CA LYS A 97 -19.99 26.35 25.19
C LYS A 97 -21.14 25.87 24.30
N ARG A 98 -22.31 25.55 24.89
CA ARG A 98 -23.41 24.89 24.16
C ARG A 98 -23.91 25.70 22.97
N GLU A 99 -23.95 27.01 23.05
CA GLU A 99 -24.42 27.87 21.95
C GLU A 99 -23.41 27.97 20.82
N GLU A 100 -22.11 28.10 21.16
CA GLU A 100 -21.03 28.12 20.19
C GLU A 100 -20.91 26.79 19.41
N LEU A 101 -21.09 25.66 20.12
CA LEU A 101 -21.10 24.32 19.57
C LEU A 101 -22.37 24.06 18.72
N GLY A 102 -23.51 24.71 19.05
CA GLY A 102 -24.84 24.23 18.64
C GLY A 102 -25.02 22.80 19.18
N LEU A 103 -24.92 22.63 20.50
CA LEU A 103 -24.92 21.33 21.14
C LEU A 103 -26.29 20.65 20.99
N HIS A 104 -26.31 19.46 20.43
CA HIS A 104 -27.51 18.63 20.27
C HIS A 104 -27.62 17.58 21.40
N MET A 105 -26.50 17.00 21.87
CA MET A 105 -26.49 16.02 22.94
C MET A 105 -25.15 16.02 23.67
N LEU A 106 -25.24 15.77 24.98
CA LEU A 106 -24.10 15.42 25.83
C LEU A 106 -24.48 14.22 26.68
N GLU A 107 -23.74 13.13 26.59
CA GLU A 107 -23.94 11.96 27.43
C GLU A 107 -22.62 11.43 28.00
N ARG A 108 -22.68 10.86 29.20
CA ARG A 108 -21.56 10.12 29.78
C ARG A 108 -21.44 8.77 29.10
N SER A 109 -20.27 8.42 28.60
CA SER A 109 -20.04 7.12 27.97
C SER A 109 -20.15 5.97 28.98
N ALA A 110 -20.27 4.75 28.46
CA ALA A 110 -20.44 3.57 29.34
C ALA A 110 -19.20 3.28 30.21
N SER A 111 -18.02 3.83 29.87
CA SER A 111 -16.76 3.50 30.55
C SER A 111 -15.98 4.72 31.06
N LYS A 112 -15.43 5.58 30.19
CA LYS A 112 -14.35 6.50 30.59
C LYS A 112 -14.31 7.82 29.81
N GLY A 113 -15.46 8.41 29.55
CA GLY A 113 -15.52 9.66 28.79
C GLY A 113 -16.92 10.14 28.52
N TYR A 114 -17.07 10.90 27.45
CA TYR A 114 -18.32 11.52 27.04
C TYR A 114 -18.53 11.39 25.53
N HIS A 115 -19.78 11.30 25.11
CA HIS A 115 -20.17 11.48 23.72
C HIS A 115 -20.87 12.84 23.58
N LEU A 116 -20.44 13.61 22.59
CA LEU A 116 -21.05 14.88 22.20
C LEU A 116 -21.66 14.74 20.82
N VAL A 117 -22.79 15.40 20.61
CA VAL A 117 -23.35 15.62 19.28
C VAL A 117 -23.61 17.11 19.15
N PHE A 118 -23.10 17.74 18.11
CA PHE A 118 -23.22 19.17 17.89
C PHE A 118 -23.51 19.47 16.42
N ARG A 119 -23.95 20.69 16.13
CA ARG A 119 -24.31 21.14 14.79
C ARG A 119 -23.09 21.15 13.88
N ARG A 120 -23.21 20.50 12.72
CA ARG A 120 -22.18 20.52 11.69
C ARG A 120 -21.99 21.92 11.11
N ARG A 121 -20.76 22.34 10.99
CA ARG A 121 -20.34 23.47 10.18
C ARG A 121 -20.13 22.98 8.75
N PRO A 122 -20.97 23.38 7.77
CA PRO A 122 -20.92 22.84 6.42
C PRO A 122 -19.62 23.13 5.67
N GLU A 123 -18.97 24.22 6.02
CA GLU A 123 -17.69 24.66 5.47
C GLU A 123 -16.49 23.80 5.90
N LEU A 124 -16.66 22.97 6.92
CA LEU A 124 -15.60 22.10 7.46
C LEU A 124 -15.85 20.64 7.13
N SER A 125 -14.78 19.90 6.87
CA SER A 125 -14.84 18.44 6.77
C SER A 125 -15.26 17.80 8.12
N GLN A 126 -15.53 16.49 8.14
CA GLN A 126 -15.80 15.77 9.38
C GLN A 126 -14.67 15.99 10.40
N GLU A 127 -13.42 15.80 9.98
CA GLU A 127 -12.24 16.03 10.82
C GLU A 127 -12.07 17.50 11.20
N GLY A 128 -12.35 18.44 10.29
CA GLY A 128 -12.31 19.86 10.57
C GLY A 128 -13.30 20.29 11.66
N ASN A 129 -14.51 19.75 11.65
CA ASN A 129 -15.50 19.97 12.72
C ASN A 129 -15.04 19.42 14.07
N LEU A 130 -14.44 18.23 14.08
CA LEU A 130 -13.90 17.62 15.29
C LEU A 130 -12.70 18.39 15.87
N LEU A 131 -11.80 18.85 15.01
CA LEU A 131 -10.67 19.70 15.40
C LEU A 131 -11.14 21.02 15.99
N TRP A 132 -12.05 21.69 15.30
CA TRP A 132 -12.63 22.94 15.79
C TRP A 132 -13.29 22.78 17.16
N ALA A 133 -14.12 21.74 17.35
CA ALA A 133 -14.76 21.48 18.65
C ALA A 133 -13.72 21.10 19.72
N SER A 134 -12.68 20.35 19.36
CA SER A 134 -11.57 20.01 20.25
C SER A 134 -10.77 21.23 20.71
N GLU A 135 -10.50 22.17 19.82
CA GLU A 135 -9.82 23.44 20.12
C GLU A 135 -10.70 24.34 21.03
N LEU A 136 -12.00 24.44 20.72
CA LEU A 136 -12.95 25.21 21.49
C LEU A 136 -13.08 24.71 22.93
N LEU A 137 -13.04 23.39 23.12
CA LEU A 137 -13.17 22.75 24.45
C LEU A 137 -11.82 22.54 25.15
N GLY A 138 -10.70 22.63 24.45
CA GLY A 138 -9.39 22.24 24.96
C GLY A 138 -9.29 20.74 25.29
N ILE A 139 -10.15 19.90 24.68
CA ILE A 139 -10.22 18.46 24.93
C ILE A 139 -10.06 17.71 23.59
N LYS A 140 -9.16 16.71 23.57
CA LYS A 140 -8.90 15.91 22.37
C LYS A 140 -10.03 14.91 22.13
N TYR A 141 -10.51 14.81 20.89
CA TYR A 141 -11.45 13.77 20.43
C TYR A 141 -10.76 12.43 20.15
N ASP A 142 -11.51 11.33 20.18
CA ASP A 142 -11.05 10.02 19.72
C ASP A 142 -11.00 9.95 18.18
N ASP A 143 -9.87 9.51 17.62
CA ASP A 143 -9.64 9.46 16.17
C ASP A 143 -10.67 8.63 15.41
N GLY A 144 -11.34 7.68 16.05
CA GLY A 144 -12.43 6.91 15.46
C GLY A 144 -13.65 7.75 15.04
N ALA A 145 -13.83 8.95 15.60
CA ALA A 145 -14.92 9.86 15.25
C ALA A 145 -14.74 10.55 13.88
N LYS A 146 -13.55 10.46 13.27
CA LYS A 146 -13.28 10.93 11.89
C LYS A 146 -14.09 10.17 10.83
N ASP A 147 -14.45 8.92 11.11
CA ASP A 147 -15.33 8.14 10.26
C ASP A 147 -16.79 8.57 10.52
N ILE A 148 -17.44 9.14 9.51
CA ILE A 148 -18.85 9.57 9.60
C ILE A 148 -19.81 8.41 9.91
N THR A 149 -19.40 7.18 9.64
CA THR A 149 -20.19 5.98 9.94
C THR A 149 -19.93 5.44 11.36
N ARG A 150 -19.15 6.14 12.18
CA ARG A 150 -18.86 5.76 13.55
C ARG A 150 -20.14 5.53 14.37
N VAL A 151 -20.19 4.40 15.06
CA VAL A 151 -21.28 4.04 15.95
C VAL A 151 -20.96 4.42 17.38
N PHE A 152 -21.88 5.11 18.04
CA PHE A 152 -21.85 5.47 19.46
C PHE A 152 -22.72 4.50 20.25
N TYR A 153 -22.21 4.01 21.38
CA TYR A 153 -22.93 3.13 22.30
C TYR A 153 -23.61 3.97 23.37
N SER A 154 -24.87 4.32 23.10
CA SER A 154 -25.65 5.20 23.97
C SER A 154 -25.91 4.56 25.32
N THR A 155 -25.90 5.37 26.37
CA THR A 155 -26.20 4.97 27.75
C THR A 155 -27.68 5.12 28.08
N THR A 156 -28.05 5.06 29.37
CA THR A 156 -29.43 5.26 29.80
C THR A 156 -29.82 6.74 29.78
N ALA A 157 -31.11 7.05 29.85
CA ALA A 157 -31.63 8.41 29.77
C ALA A 157 -31.86 9.06 31.19
N ASP A 158 -31.23 8.51 32.24
CA ASP A 158 -31.19 9.17 33.52
C ASP A 158 -30.25 10.39 33.52
N GLU A 159 -30.45 11.33 34.45
CA GLU A 159 -29.71 12.60 34.51
C GLU A 159 -28.19 12.45 34.70
N GLU A 160 -27.73 11.34 35.27
CA GLU A 160 -26.30 11.05 35.41
C GLU A 160 -25.64 10.70 34.06
N ASN A 161 -26.42 10.14 33.13
CA ASN A 161 -25.93 9.61 31.88
C ASN A 161 -26.25 10.50 30.68
N LEU A 162 -27.48 10.98 30.57
CA LEU A 162 -27.92 11.90 29.52
C LEU A 162 -28.01 13.32 30.07
N ILE A 163 -26.94 14.07 29.98
CA ILE A 163 -26.78 15.38 30.63
C ILE A 163 -27.49 16.49 29.88
N PHE A 164 -27.51 16.39 28.53
CA PHE A 164 -28.18 17.36 27.66
C PHE A 164 -28.73 16.65 26.40
N LEU A 165 -29.94 17.04 25.97
CA LEU A 165 -30.57 16.59 24.73
C LEU A 165 -31.44 17.70 24.12
N SER A 166 -31.13 18.11 22.92
CA SER A 166 -31.94 19.01 22.07
C SER A 166 -32.82 18.23 21.10
N ASP A 167 -33.96 18.79 20.75
CA ASP A 167 -34.85 18.20 19.73
C ASP A 167 -34.22 18.23 18.32
N GLU A 168 -33.28 19.13 18.08
CA GLU A 168 -32.56 19.24 16.79
C GLU A 168 -31.79 17.97 16.42
N ILE A 169 -31.46 17.10 17.37
CA ILE A 169 -30.77 15.83 17.10
C ILE A 169 -31.65 14.85 16.27
N PHE A 170 -32.98 15.04 16.29
CA PHE A 170 -33.93 14.19 15.57
C PHE A 170 -34.26 14.73 14.17
N GLU A 171 -33.84 15.96 13.86
CA GLU A 171 -33.96 16.61 12.55
C GLU A 171 -32.73 16.26 11.71
N ILE A 172 -32.78 15.13 11.00
CA ILE A 172 -31.64 14.64 10.19
C ILE A 172 -31.76 15.23 8.79
N GLU A 173 -30.87 16.14 8.47
CA GLU A 173 -30.74 16.73 7.15
C GLU A 173 -29.40 16.36 6.53
N ALA A 174 -29.40 16.14 5.21
CA ALA A 174 -28.17 15.95 4.45
C ALA A 174 -27.45 17.30 4.29
N VAL A 175 -26.17 17.35 4.62
CA VAL A 175 -25.34 18.55 4.43
C VAL A 175 -24.30 18.25 3.37
N ASP A 176 -24.30 19.01 2.28
CA ASP A 176 -23.26 18.96 1.26
C ASP A 176 -21.95 19.50 1.84
N SER A 177 -21.02 18.59 2.15
CA SER A 177 -19.69 18.94 2.59
C SER A 177 -18.81 19.28 1.39
N ALA A 178 -19.00 20.44 0.82
CA ALA A 178 -18.10 21.00 -0.18
C ALA A 178 -17.85 22.47 0.12
N ARG A 179 -16.82 22.74 0.95
CA ARG A 179 -15.97 23.94 0.86
C ARG A 179 -15.02 23.98 2.04
N GLY A 180 -13.79 23.61 1.84
CA GLY A 180 -12.68 23.85 2.78
C GLY A 180 -11.53 24.48 2.05
N GLN A 181 -11.22 25.65 2.47
CA GLN A 181 -10.01 26.46 2.37
C GLN A 181 -10.20 27.79 1.60
N VAL A 182 -10.34 28.86 2.35
CA VAL A 182 -9.64 30.14 2.08
C VAL A 182 -9.39 30.87 3.39
N THR A 183 -8.16 31.24 3.55
CA THR A 183 -7.61 32.13 4.56
C THR A 183 -8.04 33.57 4.39
N GLY A 184 -8.39 34.24 5.49
CA GLY A 184 -7.96 35.62 5.75
C GLY A 184 -8.83 36.81 5.35
N ILE A 185 -9.50 37.39 6.36
CA ILE A 185 -9.57 38.83 6.70
C ILE A 185 -10.58 39.76 5.99
N ASN A 186 -11.46 40.27 6.84
CA ASN A 186 -12.08 41.59 6.98
C ASN A 186 -13.35 42.00 6.22
N GLN A 187 -14.38 42.07 7.07
CA GLN A 187 -15.21 43.24 7.43
C GLN A 187 -16.03 43.96 6.37
N GLN A 188 -17.28 43.97 6.62
CA GLN A 188 -18.26 45.05 6.81
C GLN A 188 -19.54 44.86 6.02
N ALA A 189 -20.62 44.71 6.78
CA ALA A 189 -21.98 45.04 6.35
C ALA A 189 -22.09 46.56 6.18
N PRO A 190 -23.11 47.18 5.51
CA PRO A 190 -24.46 47.08 6.02
C PRO A 190 -25.63 47.20 4.96
N THR A 191 -26.77 46.74 5.46
CA THR A 191 -28.16 47.31 5.40
C THR A 191 -28.86 47.67 4.11
N SER A 192 -30.05 47.06 4.02
CA SER A 192 -31.40 47.64 3.88
C SER A 192 -31.98 47.96 2.52
N ASP A 193 -33.15 47.49 2.42
CA ASP A 193 -34.46 47.95 2.02
C ASP A 193 -34.98 47.54 0.62
N ALA A 194 -35.85 46.62 0.66
CA ALA A 194 -37.34 46.68 0.58
C ALA A 194 -38.02 47.10 -0.72
N ARG A 195 -38.90 46.23 -1.10
CA ARG A 195 -40.26 46.39 -1.66
C ARG A 195 -40.54 46.00 -3.10
N ASN A 196 -41.32 44.91 -3.10
CA ASN A 196 -42.54 44.70 -3.92
C ASN A 196 -42.54 44.92 -5.42
N LEU A 197 -42.77 43.81 -6.13
CA LEU A 197 -43.97 43.62 -6.96
C LEU A 197 -43.98 42.24 -7.60
N SER A 198 -44.98 41.43 -7.30
CA SER A 198 -45.40 40.23 -8.05
C SER A 198 -46.43 40.65 -9.12
N PRO A 199 -46.88 39.80 -10.07
CA PRO A 199 -46.59 38.40 -10.27
C PRO A 199 -46.32 37.99 -11.76
N GLY A 200 -45.63 36.92 -11.95
CA GLY A 200 -45.56 36.19 -13.21
C GLY A 200 -44.78 34.91 -13.04
N ARG A 201 -45.46 33.79 -13.06
CA ARG A 201 -44.90 32.43 -12.92
C ARG A 201 -43.73 32.22 -13.89
N MET A 202 -42.50 32.30 -13.39
CA MET A 202 -41.34 31.58 -13.90
C MET A 202 -40.55 31.10 -12.68
N SER A 203 -40.30 29.80 -12.62
CA SER A 203 -39.48 29.19 -11.59
C SER A 203 -38.13 29.87 -11.53
N PRO A 204 -37.58 30.23 -10.35
CA PRO A 204 -36.24 30.79 -10.24
C PRO A 204 -35.24 29.77 -10.75
N GLY A 205 -34.46 30.12 -11.79
CA GLY A 205 -33.38 29.31 -12.29
C GLY A 205 -32.39 29.05 -11.18
N ARG A 206 -32.13 27.76 -10.86
CA ARG A 206 -31.02 27.35 -10.02
C ARG A 206 -29.75 27.81 -10.71
N ILE A 207 -28.96 28.66 -10.06
CA ILE A 207 -27.61 29.04 -10.50
C ILE A 207 -26.69 27.91 -10.08
N PHE A 208 -26.23 27.09 -11.04
CA PHE A 208 -25.23 26.04 -10.77
C PHE A 208 -23.84 26.66 -10.66
N PRO A 209 -22.94 26.08 -9.87
CA PRO A 209 -21.53 26.45 -9.82
C PRO A 209 -20.88 26.40 -11.21
N THR A 210 -20.05 27.36 -11.51
CA THR A 210 -19.30 27.46 -12.78
C THR A 210 -17.97 26.74 -12.75
N ASP A 211 -17.57 26.29 -11.57
CA ASP A 211 -16.31 25.59 -11.32
C ASP A 211 -16.50 24.42 -10.35
N PHE A 212 -15.54 23.51 -10.35
CA PHE A 212 -15.44 22.41 -9.38
C PHE A 212 -14.07 22.48 -8.69
N LYS A 213 -14.05 22.63 -7.36
CA LYS A 213 -12.84 22.83 -6.55
C LYS A 213 -11.95 23.99 -7.04
N GLY A 214 -12.57 25.09 -7.49
CA GLY A 214 -11.87 26.27 -8.00
C GLY A 214 -11.38 26.14 -9.45
N VAL A 215 -11.67 25.02 -10.14
CA VAL A 215 -11.33 24.81 -11.55
C VAL A 215 -12.58 24.98 -12.40
N PRO A 216 -12.63 25.91 -13.36
CA PRO A 216 -13.77 26.08 -14.26
C PRO A 216 -14.11 24.80 -15.04
N TYR A 217 -15.39 24.45 -15.16
CA TYR A 217 -15.80 23.24 -15.90
C TYR A 217 -15.32 23.26 -17.35
N ALA A 218 -15.23 24.40 -17.98
CA ALA A 218 -14.68 24.52 -19.33
C ALA A 218 -13.22 24.01 -19.39
N THR A 219 -12.42 24.31 -18.37
CA THR A 219 -11.02 23.83 -18.26
C THR A 219 -10.98 22.33 -18.02
N ILE A 220 -11.85 21.80 -17.16
CA ILE A 220 -11.97 20.36 -16.89
C ILE A 220 -12.35 19.61 -18.18
N ILE A 221 -13.32 20.11 -18.95
CA ILE A 221 -13.78 19.52 -20.19
C ILE A 221 -12.69 19.61 -21.27
N ALA A 222 -11.98 20.72 -21.38
CA ALA A 222 -10.87 20.87 -22.31
C ALA A 222 -9.75 19.87 -22.00
N GLU A 223 -9.42 19.71 -20.71
CA GLU A 223 -8.43 18.73 -20.26
C GLU A 223 -8.91 17.29 -20.50
N TYR A 224 -10.18 16.97 -20.28
CA TYR A 224 -10.75 15.69 -20.63
C TYR A 224 -10.59 15.38 -22.13
N TRP A 225 -10.89 16.33 -23.00
CA TRP A 225 -10.71 16.15 -24.43
C TRP A 225 -9.25 15.99 -24.82
N ARG A 226 -8.37 16.75 -24.21
CA ARG A 226 -6.93 16.60 -24.43
C ARG A 226 -6.44 15.18 -24.09
N ARG A 227 -6.89 14.60 -22.98
CA ARG A 227 -6.53 13.24 -22.55
C ARG A 227 -7.19 12.13 -23.37
N THR A 228 -8.35 12.39 -23.97
CA THR A 228 -9.15 11.38 -24.67
C THR A 228 -9.11 11.49 -26.20
N GLY A 229 -8.13 12.21 -26.75
CA GLY A 229 -7.90 12.24 -28.19
C GLY A 229 -8.56 13.42 -28.94
N GLY A 230 -8.77 14.55 -28.25
CA GLY A 230 -9.30 15.79 -28.82
C GLY A 230 -10.83 15.88 -28.79
N GLU A 231 -11.40 16.98 -29.29
CA GLU A 231 -12.84 17.22 -29.34
C GLU A 231 -13.56 16.24 -30.29
N PRO A 232 -14.87 15.98 -30.10
CA PRO A 232 -15.58 14.98 -30.89
C PRO A 232 -15.82 15.43 -32.33
N ASN A 233 -15.53 14.60 -33.31
CA ASN A 233 -15.83 14.78 -34.73
C ASN A 233 -17.31 14.49 -35.06
N THR A 234 -17.79 14.97 -36.19
CA THR A 234 -19.21 14.93 -36.58
C THR A 234 -19.87 13.55 -36.52
N GLY A 235 -19.13 12.45 -36.79
CA GLY A 235 -19.66 11.08 -36.75
C GLY A 235 -19.68 10.41 -35.38
N GLU A 236 -18.96 10.95 -34.40
CA GLU A 236 -18.78 10.33 -33.08
C GLU A 236 -19.34 11.13 -31.91
N ARG A 237 -19.95 12.33 -32.21
CA ARG A 237 -20.38 13.30 -31.20
C ARG A 237 -21.26 12.67 -30.11
N ASN A 238 -22.30 11.95 -30.50
CA ASN A 238 -23.26 11.39 -29.54
C ASN A 238 -22.58 10.40 -28.56
N LYS A 239 -21.76 9.51 -29.07
CA LYS A 239 -21.03 8.50 -28.24
C LYS A 239 -20.02 9.15 -27.31
N ARG A 240 -19.28 10.14 -27.79
CA ARG A 240 -18.24 10.82 -27.01
C ARG A 240 -18.83 11.76 -25.97
N LEU A 241 -19.91 12.50 -26.32
CA LEU A 241 -20.64 13.35 -25.37
C LEU A 241 -21.37 12.54 -24.29
N HIS A 242 -21.92 11.37 -24.65
CA HIS A 242 -22.45 10.43 -23.65
C HIS A 242 -21.37 10.00 -22.63
N LYS A 243 -20.18 9.66 -23.13
CA LYS A 243 -19.05 9.27 -22.28
C LYS A 243 -18.55 10.44 -21.42
N LEU A 244 -18.55 11.67 -21.94
CA LEU A 244 -18.23 12.87 -21.18
C LEU A 244 -19.28 13.10 -20.09
N ALA A 245 -20.57 13.03 -20.40
CA ALA A 245 -21.67 13.19 -19.44
C ALA A 245 -21.58 12.14 -18.32
N ALA A 246 -21.33 10.87 -18.67
CA ALA A 246 -21.17 9.76 -17.71
C ALA A 246 -20.00 9.97 -16.73
N ASN A 247 -18.97 10.72 -17.10
CA ASN A 247 -17.87 11.07 -16.22
C ASN A 247 -18.14 12.36 -15.44
N LEU A 248 -18.64 13.42 -16.10
CA LEU A 248 -18.91 14.72 -15.46
C LEU A 248 -19.98 14.64 -14.37
N ARG A 249 -20.95 13.74 -14.50
CA ARG A 249 -22.03 13.61 -13.50
C ARG A 249 -21.51 13.32 -12.10
N ALA A 250 -20.34 12.66 -11.97
CA ALA A 250 -19.70 12.40 -10.70
C ALA A 250 -19.23 13.66 -9.95
N ILE A 251 -19.10 14.79 -10.67
CA ILE A 251 -18.71 16.11 -10.14
C ILE A 251 -19.80 17.18 -10.36
N CYS A 252 -21.00 16.76 -10.79
CA CYS A 252 -22.18 17.60 -11.03
C CYS A 252 -23.43 17.00 -10.36
N ASP A 253 -23.25 16.25 -9.27
CA ASP A 253 -24.31 15.65 -8.42
C ASP A 253 -25.39 14.86 -9.20
N ASP A 254 -24.99 14.17 -10.27
CA ASP A 254 -25.90 13.48 -11.20
C ASP A 254 -27.01 14.36 -11.77
N SER A 255 -26.86 15.70 -11.73
CA SER A 255 -27.87 16.65 -12.19
C SER A 255 -27.85 16.81 -13.70
N GLU A 256 -28.93 16.37 -14.37
CA GLU A 256 -29.12 16.52 -15.82
C GLU A 256 -29.16 17.99 -16.23
N GLU A 257 -29.74 18.85 -15.39
CA GLU A 257 -29.86 20.29 -15.65
C GLU A 257 -28.51 20.98 -15.63
N TRP A 258 -27.68 20.63 -14.63
CA TRP A 258 -26.32 21.14 -14.49
C TRP A 258 -25.43 20.70 -15.65
N LEU A 259 -25.45 19.41 -16.00
CA LEU A 259 -24.70 18.86 -17.14
C LEU A 259 -25.09 19.56 -18.45
N LEU A 260 -26.40 19.90 -18.62
CA LEU A 260 -26.89 20.58 -19.81
C LEU A 260 -26.36 22.02 -19.93
N GLU A 261 -26.08 22.67 -18.81
CA GLU A 261 -25.53 24.02 -18.75
C GLU A 261 -24.05 24.08 -19.07
N ILE A 262 -23.26 23.14 -18.51
CA ILE A 262 -21.79 23.17 -18.62
C ILE A 262 -21.23 22.43 -19.83
N MET A 263 -21.97 21.48 -20.41
CA MET A 263 -21.46 20.69 -21.53
C MET A 263 -21.57 21.43 -22.88
N PRO A 264 -20.47 21.46 -23.66
CA PRO A 264 -20.50 22.04 -25.01
C PRO A 264 -21.29 21.14 -25.97
N ARG A 265 -22.07 21.75 -26.85
CA ARG A 265 -23.04 21.04 -27.73
C ARG A 265 -22.44 20.54 -29.03
N TYR A 266 -21.34 21.06 -29.47
CA TYR A 266 -20.68 20.73 -30.75
C TYR A 266 -21.63 20.67 -31.96
N GLY A 267 -22.61 21.61 -32.02
CA GLY A 267 -23.58 21.69 -33.08
C GLY A 267 -24.80 20.75 -32.96
N LEU A 268 -24.98 20.06 -31.83
CA LEU A 268 -26.20 19.29 -31.53
C LEU A 268 -27.32 20.23 -31.01
N SER A 269 -28.58 19.86 -31.33
CA SER A 269 -29.75 20.55 -30.78
C SER A 269 -29.88 20.32 -29.26
N LEU A 270 -30.62 21.24 -28.61
CA LEU A 270 -30.91 21.12 -27.18
C LEU A 270 -31.60 19.79 -26.84
N GLN A 271 -32.46 19.30 -27.73
CA GLN A 271 -33.22 18.06 -27.51
C GLN A 271 -32.35 16.82 -27.62
N GLU A 272 -31.39 16.80 -28.54
CA GLU A 272 -30.41 15.72 -28.67
C GLU A 272 -29.47 15.68 -27.46
N MET A 273 -28.99 16.85 -26.98
CA MET A 273 -28.17 16.94 -25.77
C MET A 273 -28.89 16.41 -24.52
N LYS A 274 -30.18 16.80 -24.36
CA LYS A 274 -31.01 16.26 -23.27
C LYS A 274 -31.13 14.74 -23.34
N GLY A 275 -31.32 14.18 -24.52
CA GLY A 275 -31.37 12.72 -24.71
C GLY A 275 -30.07 12.01 -24.34
N ILE A 276 -28.92 12.58 -24.73
CA ILE A 276 -27.59 12.05 -24.41
C ILE A 276 -27.33 12.09 -22.90
N ILE A 277 -27.58 13.22 -22.25
CA ILE A 277 -27.37 13.40 -20.80
C ILE A 277 -28.29 12.48 -20.00
N HIS A 278 -29.59 12.47 -20.36
CA HIS A 278 -30.56 11.56 -19.71
C HIS A 278 -30.15 10.08 -19.81
N SER A 279 -29.65 9.67 -20.98
CA SER A 279 -29.12 8.30 -21.16
C SER A 279 -27.91 8.01 -20.27
N ALA A 280 -27.00 8.98 -20.12
CA ALA A 280 -25.84 8.83 -19.27
C ALA A 280 -26.21 8.78 -17.78
N CYS A 281 -27.19 9.56 -17.34
CA CYS A 281 -27.66 9.59 -15.93
C CYS A 281 -28.50 8.36 -15.52
N LYS A 282 -28.98 7.57 -16.47
CA LYS A 282 -29.66 6.28 -16.18
C LYS A 282 -28.72 5.14 -15.77
N GLU A 283 -27.44 5.24 -16.09
CA GLU A 283 -26.48 4.23 -15.68
C GLU A 283 -26.26 4.28 -14.15
N PRO A 284 -25.89 3.15 -13.47
CA PRO A 284 -25.59 3.17 -12.05
C PRO A 284 -24.53 4.20 -11.70
N THR A 285 -24.74 4.97 -10.64
CA THR A 285 -23.80 6.01 -10.18
C THR A 285 -22.47 5.38 -9.79
N LYS A 286 -21.39 5.79 -10.46
CA LYS A 286 -20.02 5.40 -10.16
C LYS A 286 -19.18 6.65 -10.08
N GLY A 287 -18.31 6.77 -9.07
CA GLY A 287 -17.30 7.81 -9.03
C GLY A 287 -16.46 7.77 -10.32
N SER A 288 -16.08 8.94 -10.84
CA SER A 288 -15.25 9.03 -12.04
C SER A 288 -13.80 9.28 -11.66
N ARG A 289 -13.00 8.21 -11.64
CA ARG A 289 -11.54 8.30 -11.45
C ARG A 289 -10.91 9.27 -12.48
N ALA A 290 -11.42 9.30 -13.70
CA ALA A 290 -10.96 10.23 -14.73
C ALA A 290 -11.17 11.70 -14.36
N MET A 291 -12.30 12.04 -13.73
CA MET A 291 -12.54 13.41 -13.27
C MET A 291 -11.73 13.76 -12.02
N ASP A 292 -11.56 12.82 -11.10
CA ASP A 292 -10.71 13.01 -9.92
C ASP A 292 -9.26 13.29 -10.31
N GLU A 293 -8.72 12.56 -11.30
CA GLU A 293 -7.36 12.76 -11.82
C GLU A 293 -7.20 14.09 -12.58
N ILE A 294 -8.20 14.47 -13.37
CA ILE A 294 -8.19 15.75 -14.12
C ILE A 294 -8.24 16.93 -13.14
N VAL A 295 -9.17 16.93 -12.21
CA VAL A 295 -9.32 17.99 -11.23
C VAL A 295 -8.10 18.06 -10.32
N GLY A 296 -7.59 16.93 -9.86
CA GLY A 296 -6.36 16.86 -9.06
C GLY A 296 -5.16 17.51 -9.76
N SER A 297 -4.99 17.25 -11.06
CA SER A 297 -3.90 17.85 -11.85
C SER A 297 -4.07 19.36 -12.08
N LEU A 298 -5.30 19.87 -12.09
CA LEU A 298 -5.60 21.29 -12.33
C LEU A 298 -5.61 22.14 -11.04
N THR A 299 -5.65 21.51 -9.85
CA THR A 299 -5.67 22.20 -8.54
C THR A 299 -4.30 22.33 -7.87
N SER A 300 -3.25 21.71 -8.40
CA SER A 300 -1.87 21.83 -7.85
C SER A 300 -1.23 23.16 -8.25
N PRO A 301 -0.52 23.89 -7.35
CA PRO A 301 0.08 25.19 -7.67
C PRO A 301 1.22 25.04 -8.68
N ILE A 302 1.10 25.80 -9.77
CA ILE A 302 2.02 25.85 -10.91
C ILE A 302 3.26 26.66 -10.55
N ALA A 303 4.45 26.06 -10.66
CA ALA A 303 5.67 26.82 -10.95
C ALA A 303 5.80 26.91 -12.47
N ILE A 304 5.83 28.16 -12.97
CA ILE A 304 5.88 28.48 -14.40
C ILE A 304 7.28 28.19 -14.92
N ASP A 305 7.42 27.31 -15.90
CA ASP A 305 8.19 27.55 -17.12
C ASP A 305 8.00 26.39 -18.13
N ASN A 306 7.44 26.79 -19.25
CA ASN A 306 7.55 26.33 -20.64
C ASN A 306 7.58 24.85 -21.03
N GLU A 307 6.59 24.55 -21.89
CA GLU A 307 6.53 23.56 -22.98
C GLU A 307 6.31 22.08 -22.61
N ASP A 308 5.12 21.60 -23.04
CA ASP A 308 4.76 20.19 -23.30
C ASP A 308 5.13 19.19 -22.23
N ASP A 309 4.20 18.92 -21.30
CA ASP A 309 3.96 17.56 -20.86
C ASP A 309 2.91 17.49 -19.74
N SER A 310 1.84 16.75 -20.00
CA SER A 310 0.88 16.26 -19.00
C SER A 310 1.56 15.11 -18.21
N ALA A 311 2.23 15.47 -17.13
CA ALA A 311 2.97 14.52 -16.35
C ALA A 311 2.19 14.10 -15.10
N ASP A 312 1.78 12.82 -15.01
CA ASP A 312 1.54 12.12 -13.76
C ASP A 312 2.71 12.34 -12.78
N ASP A 313 2.47 12.35 -11.47
CA ASP A 313 3.54 12.40 -10.44
C ASP A 313 4.68 11.39 -10.68
N LEU A 314 4.37 10.27 -11.35
CA LEU A 314 5.33 9.27 -11.82
C LEU A 314 6.15 9.73 -13.01
N SER A 315 5.60 10.56 -13.89
CA SER A 315 6.38 11.13 -14.99
C SER A 315 7.36 12.16 -14.46
N ILE A 316 7.05 12.85 -13.35
CA ILE A 316 7.98 13.75 -12.67
C ILE A 316 9.19 12.96 -12.10
N LEU A 317 8.96 11.79 -11.49
CA LEU A 317 10.06 10.93 -11.01
C LEU A 317 10.83 10.29 -12.16
N ASN A 318 10.15 9.86 -13.23
CA ASN A 318 10.79 9.33 -14.44
C ASN A 318 11.50 10.42 -15.24
N SER A 319 10.97 11.65 -15.28
CA SER A 319 11.58 12.79 -15.98
C SER A 319 12.79 13.39 -15.24
N LYS A 320 12.93 13.16 -13.94
CA LYS A 320 14.10 13.58 -13.16
C LYS A 320 15.36 12.82 -13.53
N ILE A 321 15.28 11.58 -14.04
CA ILE A 321 16.43 10.87 -14.58
C ILE A 321 16.71 11.37 -16.00
N SER A 322 17.85 12.04 -16.17
CA SER A 322 18.31 12.41 -17.52
C SER A 322 18.76 11.17 -18.29
N ILE A 323 17.85 10.59 -19.09
CA ILE A 323 18.08 9.37 -19.90
C ILE A 323 19.30 9.55 -20.82
N LYS A 324 19.49 10.77 -21.36
CA LYS A 324 20.65 11.07 -22.23
C LYS A 324 22.00 10.92 -21.53
N LYS A 325 22.02 10.99 -20.19
CA LYS A 325 23.23 10.89 -19.38
C LYS A 325 23.45 9.51 -18.76
N LEU A 326 22.53 8.57 -18.98
CA LEU A 326 22.68 7.19 -18.51
C LEU A 326 23.82 6.47 -19.24
N PRO A 327 24.52 5.52 -18.58
CA PRO A 327 25.48 4.63 -19.24
C PRO A 327 24.84 3.84 -20.38
N GLN A 328 25.63 3.56 -21.43
CA GLN A 328 25.10 3.08 -22.72
C GLN A 328 24.16 1.86 -22.62
N GLY A 329 24.53 0.78 -21.93
CA GLY A 329 23.67 -0.39 -21.81
C GLY A 329 22.37 -0.11 -21.05
N ILE A 330 22.42 0.76 -20.02
CA ILE A 330 21.21 1.19 -19.28
C ILE A 330 20.33 2.04 -20.20
N LYS A 331 20.94 2.98 -20.91
CA LYS A 331 20.25 3.83 -21.88
C LYS A 331 19.59 3.00 -22.98
N ASP A 332 20.31 2.03 -23.56
CA ASP A 332 19.76 1.14 -24.57
C ASP A 332 18.55 0.35 -24.06
N SER A 333 18.60 -0.09 -22.81
CA SER A 333 17.48 -0.78 -22.15
C SER A 333 16.25 0.12 -21.98
N VAL A 334 16.45 1.36 -21.59
CA VAL A 334 15.36 2.34 -21.44
C VAL A 334 14.80 2.75 -22.81
N ASP A 335 15.67 3.02 -23.78
CA ASP A 335 15.25 3.41 -25.14
C ASP A 335 14.46 2.28 -25.84
N ALA A 336 14.73 1.00 -25.52
CA ALA A 336 14.03 -0.15 -26.08
C ALA A 336 12.60 -0.34 -25.52
N VAL A 337 12.31 0.15 -24.34
CA VAL A 337 10.99 -0.01 -23.66
C VAL A 337 10.20 1.30 -23.67
N GLY A 338 10.92 2.41 -23.76
CA GLY A 338 10.36 3.75 -23.78
C GLY A 338 10.67 4.57 -22.53
N PRO A 339 10.83 5.90 -22.69
CA PRO A 339 11.27 6.80 -21.63
C PRO A 339 10.31 6.87 -20.43
N ARG A 340 9.01 6.65 -20.66
CA ARG A 340 7.99 6.62 -19.59
C ARG A 340 8.20 5.48 -18.60
N LEU A 341 8.91 4.41 -19.01
CA LEU A 341 9.22 3.25 -18.18
C LEU A 341 10.68 3.25 -17.68
N ALA A 342 11.40 4.40 -17.73
CA ALA A 342 12.80 4.48 -17.36
C ALA A 342 13.11 3.90 -15.97
N MET A 343 12.40 4.33 -14.92
CA MET A 343 12.60 3.82 -13.57
C MET A 343 12.21 2.34 -13.40
N PRO A 344 11.04 1.86 -13.90
CA PRO A 344 10.73 0.44 -13.94
C PRO A 344 11.82 -0.40 -14.63
N VAL A 345 12.31 0.02 -15.79
CA VAL A 345 13.38 -0.68 -16.52
C VAL A 345 14.68 -0.72 -15.71
N ILE A 346 15.16 0.42 -15.21
CA ILE A 346 16.37 0.47 -14.36
C ILE A 346 16.21 -0.44 -13.14
N THR A 347 15.03 -0.43 -12.51
CA THR A 347 14.74 -1.29 -11.37
C THR A 347 14.76 -2.77 -11.75
N ALA A 348 14.28 -3.13 -12.94
CA ALA A 348 14.22 -4.51 -13.42
C ALA A 348 15.58 -5.07 -13.81
N ILE A 349 16.45 -4.26 -14.46
CA ILE A 349 17.74 -4.73 -14.97
C ILE A 349 18.88 -4.68 -13.95
N CYS A 350 18.80 -3.88 -12.90
CA CYS A 350 19.84 -3.85 -11.87
C CYS A 350 20.11 -5.21 -11.21
N PRO A 351 19.12 -6.07 -10.92
CA PRO A 351 19.38 -7.46 -10.49
C PRO A 351 20.14 -8.30 -11.52
N CYS A 352 19.91 -8.11 -12.84
CA CYS A 352 20.68 -8.77 -13.91
C CYS A 352 22.16 -8.36 -13.83
N ILE A 353 22.41 -7.04 -13.78
CA ILE A 353 23.75 -6.48 -13.69
C ILE A 353 24.44 -6.95 -12.41
N GLY A 354 23.73 -6.96 -11.27
CA GLY A 354 24.24 -7.49 -10.01
C GLY A 354 24.58 -8.99 -10.07
N ALA A 355 23.81 -9.78 -10.81
CA ALA A 355 24.09 -11.20 -11.03
C ALA A 355 25.29 -11.43 -11.96
N LEU A 356 25.49 -10.56 -12.96
CA LEU A 356 26.64 -10.60 -13.86
C LEU A 356 27.92 -10.15 -13.16
N ALA A 357 27.86 -9.05 -12.40
CA ALA A 357 28.99 -8.54 -11.60
C ALA A 357 29.19 -9.37 -10.29
N THR A 358 29.19 -10.67 -10.43
CA THR A 358 29.12 -11.64 -9.33
C THR A 358 30.28 -11.55 -8.33
N GLY A 359 31.44 -11.08 -8.77
CA GLY A 359 32.64 -10.92 -7.93
C GLY A 359 32.75 -9.58 -7.23
N VAL A 360 31.87 -8.62 -7.52
CA VAL A 360 31.93 -7.27 -6.94
C VAL A 360 31.34 -7.26 -5.53
N VAL A 361 32.11 -6.78 -4.57
CA VAL A 361 31.70 -6.58 -3.19
C VAL A 361 31.76 -5.09 -2.86
N LEU A 362 30.59 -4.48 -2.67
CA LEU A 362 30.46 -3.07 -2.31
C LEU A 362 30.43 -2.91 -0.80
N ASP A 363 31.26 -2.01 -0.28
CA ASP A 363 31.16 -1.58 1.10
C ASP A 363 30.10 -0.46 1.21
N VAL A 364 29.06 -0.71 1.99
CA VAL A 364 28.00 0.25 2.30
C VAL A 364 27.92 0.42 3.81
N HIS A 365 28.23 1.59 4.32
CA HIS A 365 28.24 1.92 5.74
C HIS A 365 29.10 0.95 6.58
N GLY A 366 30.28 0.56 6.08
CA GLY A 366 31.19 -0.37 6.73
C GLY A 366 30.77 -1.85 6.65
N ARG A 367 29.78 -2.16 5.81
CA ARG A 367 29.31 -3.55 5.59
C ARG A 367 29.57 -3.97 4.14
N LYS A 368 30.43 -4.95 3.99
CA LYS A 368 30.81 -5.52 2.69
C LYS A 368 29.76 -6.51 2.22
N LYS A 369 29.10 -6.20 1.12
CA LYS A 369 27.99 -6.98 0.55
C LYS A 369 28.12 -7.10 -0.97
N GLY A 370 27.68 -8.21 -1.53
CA GLY A 370 27.49 -8.34 -2.97
C GLY A 370 26.36 -7.43 -3.50
N LEU A 371 26.26 -7.32 -4.82
CA LEU A 371 25.19 -6.57 -5.49
C LEU A 371 23.90 -7.39 -5.57
N ASN A 372 23.46 -7.91 -4.42
CA ASN A 372 22.23 -8.69 -4.31
C ASN A 372 21.02 -7.76 -4.30
N LEU A 373 20.13 -7.93 -5.27
CA LEU A 373 18.96 -7.11 -5.47
C LEU A 373 17.70 -7.97 -5.69
N ILE A 374 16.58 -7.50 -5.17
CA ILE A 374 15.25 -8.07 -5.39
C ILE A 374 14.39 -6.95 -5.92
N SER A 375 13.87 -7.11 -7.13
CA SER A 375 13.03 -6.12 -7.79
C SER A 375 11.63 -6.64 -8.04
N TYR A 376 10.65 -5.75 -7.93
CA TYR A 376 9.28 -5.99 -8.33
C TYR A 376 8.77 -4.83 -9.18
N ILE A 377 8.35 -5.13 -10.40
CA ILE A 377 7.73 -4.13 -11.29
C ILE A 377 6.23 -4.27 -11.17
N ALA A 378 5.63 -3.31 -10.47
CA ALA A 378 4.20 -3.28 -10.21
C ALA A 378 3.48 -2.39 -11.23
N GLY A 379 2.47 -2.94 -11.86
CA GLY A 379 1.61 -2.20 -12.78
C GLY A 379 0.33 -2.96 -13.10
N ASP A 380 -0.71 -2.23 -13.48
CA ASP A 380 -1.97 -2.80 -13.91
C ASP A 380 -1.83 -3.56 -15.24
N PHE A 381 -2.90 -4.20 -15.71
CA PHE A 381 -2.89 -4.84 -17.02
C PHE A 381 -2.64 -3.79 -18.13
N ALA A 382 -1.98 -4.21 -19.21
CA ALA A 382 -1.61 -3.35 -20.33
C ALA A 382 -0.70 -2.14 -19.97
N SER A 383 0.08 -2.21 -18.89
CA SER A 383 0.99 -1.14 -18.45
C SER A 383 2.39 -1.20 -19.08
N GLY A 384 2.62 -2.04 -20.09
CA GLY A 384 3.92 -2.16 -20.77
C GLY A 384 4.97 -3.03 -20.04
N LYS A 385 4.57 -3.78 -18.99
CA LYS A 385 5.51 -4.64 -18.24
C LYS A 385 6.14 -5.74 -19.10
N GLY A 386 5.42 -6.24 -20.12
CA GLY A 386 5.90 -7.29 -21.02
C GLY A 386 7.09 -6.87 -21.87
N ASP A 387 7.24 -5.57 -22.13
CA ASP A 387 8.33 -5.04 -22.95
C ASP A 387 9.71 -5.10 -22.25
N ILE A 388 9.71 -5.40 -20.94
CA ILE A 388 10.92 -5.56 -20.12
C ILE A 388 11.59 -6.93 -20.37
N ASP A 389 10.82 -7.96 -20.72
CA ASP A 389 11.28 -9.34 -20.89
C ASP A 389 12.43 -9.46 -21.91
N PRO A 390 12.32 -8.94 -23.16
CA PRO A 390 13.41 -8.99 -24.14
C PRO A 390 14.70 -8.29 -23.66
N VAL A 391 14.56 -7.25 -22.84
CA VAL A 391 15.71 -6.52 -22.29
C VAL A 391 16.42 -7.35 -21.22
N VAL A 392 15.69 -8.01 -20.34
CA VAL A 392 16.24 -8.93 -19.33
C VAL A 392 16.96 -10.10 -20.02
N ASP A 393 16.36 -10.65 -21.07
CA ASP A 393 16.97 -11.71 -21.86
C ASP A 393 18.28 -11.25 -22.55
N ALA A 394 18.33 -10.04 -23.08
CA ALA A 394 19.54 -9.48 -23.65
C ALA A 394 20.70 -9.39 -22.64
N TRP A 395 20.42 -8.93 -21.41
CA TRP A 395 21.42 -8.88 -20.33
C TRP A 395 21.90 -10.28 -19.90
N MET A 396 21.01 -11.25 -19.83
CA MET A 396 21.31 -12.58 -19.30
C MET A 396 21.69 -13.61 -20.36
N SER A 397 21.73 -13.24 -21.64
CA SER A 397 21.87 -14.13 -22.79
C SER A 397 23.08 -15.06 -22.72
N GLU A 398 24.25 -14.58 -22.27
CA GLU A 398 25.46 -15.39 -22.15
C GLU A 398 25.33 -16.44 -21.03
N VAL A 399 24.73 -16.07 -19.90
CA VAL A 399 24.47 -16.99 -18.79
C VAL A 399 23.42 -18.02 -19.18
N GLN A 400 22.36 -17.60 -19.87
CA GLN A 400 21.32 -18.51 -20.38
C GLN A 400 21.87 -19.51 -21.43
N ALA A 401 22.81 -19.06 -22.26
CA ALA A 401 23.47 -19.97 -23.24
C ALA A 401 24.29 -21.05 -22.51
N LEU A 402 25.05 -20.69 -21.47
CA LEU A 402 25.78 -21.67 -20.65
C LEU A 402 24.81 -22.58 -19.89
N ASP A 403 23.75 -22.06 -19.29
CA ASP A 403 22.74 -22.83 -18.59
C ASP A 403 22.04 -23.83 -19.51
N LYS A 404 21.80 -23.47 -20.75
CA LYS A 404 21.24 -24.37 -21.77
C LYS A 404 22.15 -25.57 -22.04
N MET A 405 23.47 -25.38 -22.09
CA MET A 405 24.43 -26.48 -22.19
C MET A 405 24.38 -27.41 -20.97
N TYR A 406 24.28 -26.84 -19.76
CA TYR A 406 24.12 -27.63 -18.54
C TYR A 406 22.80 -28.41 -18.54
N GLN A 407 21.70 -27.78 -18.95
CA GLN A 407 20.40 -28.43 -19.05
C GLN A 407 20.43 -29.64 -20.03
N MET A 408 21.15 -29.52 -21.15
CA MET A 408 21.35 -30.68 -22.07
C MET A 408 22.06 -31.82 -21.37
N GLN A 409 23.09 -31.58 -20.57
CA GLN A 409 23.80 -32.61 -19.79
C GLN A 409 22.88 -33.26 -18.73
N GLU A 410 22.04 -32.50 -18.09
CA GLU A 410 21.01 -33.02 -17.17
C GLU A 410 20.00 -33.91 -17.90
N ASP A 411 19.55 -33.51 -19.07
CA ASP A 411 18.59 -34.29 -19.85
C ASP A 411 19.20 -35.61 -20.36
N GLU A 412 20.48 -35.61 -20.76
CA GLU A 412 21.21 -36.82 -21.04
C GLU A 412 21.32 -37.75 -19.81
N TRP A 413 21.66 -37.17 -18.64
CA TRP A 413 21.69 -37.95 -17.41
C TRP A 413 20.31 -38.52 -17.06
N ARG A 414 19.23 -37.74 -17.19
CA ARG A 414 17.86 -38.22 -16.96
C ARG A 414 17.48 -39.35 -17.94
N ALA A 415 17.91 -39.26 -19.20
CA ALA A 415 17.71 -40.31 -20.18
C ALA A 415 18.45 -41.61 -19.82
N LYS A 416 19.73 -41.51 -19.42
CA LYS A 416 20.55 -42.63 -18.97
C LYS A 416 19.95 -43.26 -17.69
N LYS A 417 19.53 -42.46 -16.74
CA LYS A 417 18.88 -42.93 -15.49
C LYS A 417 17.57 -43.67 -15.76
N ARG A 418 16.76 -43.21 -16.74
CA ARG A 418 15.52 -43.89 -17.13
C ARG A 418 15.79 -45.22 -17.86
N ALA A 419 16.88 -45.30 -18.63
CA ALA A 419 17.29 -46.49 -19.37
C ALA A 419 17.94 -47.56 -18.48
N ALA A 420 18.49 -47.22 -17.32
CA ALA A 420 19.14 -48.13 -16.39
C ALA A 420 18.11 -49.08 -15.74
N LYS A 421 18.28 -50.39 -16.01
CA LYS A 421 17.40 -51.47 -15.50
C LYS A 421 17.59 -51.79 -14.01
N ASN A 422 18.78 -51.54 -13.47
CA ASN A 422 19.13 -51.83 -12.08
C ASN A 422 19.50 -50.57 -11.31
N LYS A 423 19.10 -50.47 -10.02
CA LYS A 423 19.49 -49.35 -9.13
C LYS A 423 21.00 -49.17 -8.98
N LYS A 424 21.79 -50.26 -9.09
CA LYS A 424 23.25 -50.24 -8.97
C LYS A 424 23.96 -49.66 -10.20
N GLU A 425 23.25 -49.55 -11.32
CA GLU A 425 23.80 -49.06 -12.61
C GLU A 425 23.30 -47.63 -12.90
N GLN A 426 22.57 -47.00 -11.97
CA GLN A 426 22.10 -45.66 -12.16
C GLN A 426 23.25 -44.65 -12.11
N PRO A 427 23.37 -43.77 -13.11
CA PRO A 427 24.41 -42.75 -13.13
C PRO A 427 24.20 -41.75 -12.02
N GLU A 428 25.29 -41.30 -11.43
CA GLU A 428 25.29 -40.25 -10.39
C GLU A 428 24.76 -38.93 -10.99
N GLU A 429 24.01 -38.18 -10.17
CA GLU A 429 23.42 -36.91 -10.59
C GLU A 429 24.50 -35.83 -10.73
N PRO A 430 24.62 -35.17 -11.94
CA PRO A 430 25.59 -34.11 -12.11
C PRO A 430 25.17 -32.84 -11.36
N LYS A 431 26.08 -32.29 -10.57
CA LYS A 431 25.91 -31.01 -9.86
C LYS A 431 26.36 -29.86 -10.75
N LEU A 432 25.49 -29.42 -11.64
CA LEU A 432 25.80 -28.40 -12.64
C LEU A 432 25.48 -26.99 -12.15
N PRO A 433 26.34 -25.99 -12.44
CA PRO A 433 26.21 -24.64 -11.93
C PRO A 433 25.21 -23.77 -12.75
N VAL A 434 23.98 -24.24 -12.87
CA VAL A 434 22.89 -23.49 -13.51
C VAL A 434 22.56 -22.27 -12.69
N ARG A 435 22.53 -21.08 -13.32
CA ARG A 435 22.38 -19.79 -12.63
C ARG A 435 21.05 -19.10 -12.90
N CYS A 436 20.41 -19.30 -14.04
CA CYS A 436 19.07 -18.79 -14.34
C CYS A 436 18.03 -19.77 -13.79
N LEU A 437 17.44 -19.44 -12.63
CA LEU A 437 16.58 -20.35 -11.87
C LEU A 437 15.13 -19.90 -11.93
N THR A 438 14.21 -20.84 -12.20
CA THR A 438 12.77 -20.55 -12.16
C THR A 438 12.27 -20.37 -10.73
N LEU A 439 11.35 -19.40 -10.52
CA LEU A 439 10.61 -19.23 -9.27
C LEU A 439 9.48 -20.25 -9.11
N ASN A 440 9.18 -21.02 -10.16
CA ASN A 440 8.27 -22.16 -10.10
C ASN A 440 9.00 -23.40 -9.59
N ASN A 441 9.40 -23.40 -8.32
CA ASN A 441 10.29 -24.39 -7.72
C ASN A 441 9.86 -24.76 -6.30
N THR A 442 10.50 -25.76 -5.71
CA THR A 442 10.42 -26.04 -4.26
C THR A 442 11.62 -25.42 -3.56
N VAL A 443 11.49 -25.11 -2.26
CA VAL A 443 12.59 -24.60 -1.44
C VAL A 443 13.81 -25.56 -1.44
N ALA A 444 13.56 -26.86 -1.43
CA ALA A 444 14.62 -27.88 -1.43
C ALA A 444 15.44 -27.83 -2.74
N ASN A 445 14.76 -27.95 -3.90
CA ASN A 445 15.44 -27.95 -5.19
C ASN A 445 16.11 -26.60 -5.49
N LEU A 446 15.47 -25.48 -5.09
CA LEU A 446 16.09 -24.15 -5.24
C LEU A 446 17.34 -24.01 -4.37
N ALA A 447 17.32 -24.53 -3.13
CA ALA A 447 18.48 -24.51 -2.24
C ALA A 447 19.65 -25.33 -2.84
N GLU A 448 19.38 -26.52 -3.41
CA GLU A 448 20.37 -27.33 -4.09
C GLU A 448 20.98 -26.61 -5.30
N ARG A 449 20.14 -26.03 -6.16
CA ARG A 449 20.59 -25.22 -7.31
C ARG A 449 21.47 -24.06 -6.89
N LEU A 450 21.07 -23.33 -5.86
CA LEU A 450 21.84 -22.20 -5.32
C LEU A 450 23.17 -22.68 -4.69
N GLY A 451 23.20 -23.86 -4.10
CA GLY A 451 24.43 -24.49 -3.60
C GLY A 451 25.41 -24.86 -4.70
N ASN A 452 24.90 -25.17 -5.90
CA ASN A 452 25.73 -25.61 -7.03
C ASN A 452 26.28 -24.45 -7.89
N THR A 453 25.99 -23.17 -7.57
CA THR A 453 26.40 -22.00 -8.38
C THR A 453 27.89 -21.64 -8.31
N GLU A 454 28.72 -22.44 -7.63
CA GLU A 454 30.16 -22.21 -7.48
C GLU A 454 30.52 -20.83 -6.91
N GLY A 455 29.69 -20.31 -6.01
CA GLY A 455 29.87 -18.98 -5.42
C GLY A 455 29.54 -17.80 -6.33
N LYS A 456 28.92 -18.07 -7.48
CA LYS A 456 28.40 -17.03 -8.38
C LYS A 456 26.95 -16.71 -8.04
N HIS A 457 26.51 -15.49 -8.40
CA HIS A 457 25.12 -15.11 -8.22
C HIS A 457 24.21 -15.88 -9.18
N ALA A 458 23.13 -16.47 -8.66
CA ALA A 458 22.00 -16.90 -9.47
C ALA A 458 21.10 -15.71 -9.79
N PHE A 459 20.27 -15.87 -10.81
CA PHE A 459 19.27 -14.92 -11.23
C PHE A 459 17.93 -15.62 -11.47
N SER A 460 16.83 -14.97 -11.11
CA SER A 460 15.48 -15.42 -11.43
C SER A 460 14.66 -14.27 -11.99
N PHE A 461 13.96 -14.56 -13.06
CA PHE A 461 13.00 -13.62 -13.66
C PHE A 461 11.62 -14.28 -13.79
N THR A 462 10.57 -13.52 -13.52
CA THR A 462 9.20 -13.92 -13.87
C THR A 462 8.43 -12.70 -14.40
N PRO A 463 7.85 -12.80 -15.62
CA PRO A 463 7.01 -11.75 -16.16
C PRO A 463 5.64 -11.69 -15.49
N GLU A 464 5.22 -12.79 -14.80
CA GLU A 464 3.94 -12.92 -14.12
C GLU A 464 4.11 -13.43 -12.68
N ALA A 465 4.23 -12.52 -11.74
CA ALA A 465 4.37 -12.84 -10.32
C ALA A 465 3.12 -13.49 -9.70
N ASP A 466 1.97 -13.43 -10.37
CA ASP A 466 0.74 -14.09 -9.92
C ASP A 466 0.90 -15.59 -9.76
N THR A 467 1.64 -16.25 -10.66
CA THR A 467 1.94 -17.68 -10.61
C THR A 467 2.80 -18.04 -9.38
N VAL A 468 3.75 -17.18 -9.04
CA VAL A 468 4.61 -17.32 -7.85
C VAL A 468 3.79 -17.11 -6.57
N ALA A 469 2.98 -16.06 -6.55
CA ALA A 469 2.16 -15.70 -5.40
C ALA A 469 1.15 -16.79 -4.99
N GLN A 470 0.62 -17.53 -5.96
CA GLN A 470 -0.29 -18.66 -5.69
C GLN A 470 0.43 -19.83 -5.00
N LYS A 471 1.67 -20.12 -5.39
CA LYS A 471 2.46 -21.23 -4.85
C LYS A 471 3.05 -20.94 -3.47
N TRP A 472 3.38 -19.70 -3.18
CA TRP A 472 3.97 -19.31 -1.89
C TRP A 472 3.01 -19.42 -0.71
N LYS A 473 1.76 -19.82 -0.92
CA LYS A 473 0.84 -20.23 0.16
C LYS A 473 1.27 -21.51 0.88
N SER A 474 2.10 -22.33 0.24
CA SER A 474 2.65 -23.56 0.80
C SER A 474 4.00 -23.27 1.46
N SER A 475 4.22 -23.79 2.67
CA SER A 475 5.52 -23.72 3.36
C SER A 475 6.66 -24.41 2.59
N MET A 476 6.33 -25.31 1.67
CA MET A 476 7.32 -26.00 0.81
C MET A 476 7.82 -25.12 -0.35
N SER A 477 7.16 -24.00 -0.63
CA SER A 477 7.47 -23.09 -1.74
C SER A 477 7.56 -21.64 -1.29
N ASP A 478 7.61 -21.33 0.00
CA ASP A 478 7.80 -19.98 0.53
C ASP A 478 9.30 -19.63 0.54
N PHE A 479 9.73 -18.84 -0.42
CA PHE A 479 11.10 -18.39 -0.56
C PHE A 479 11.41 -17.10 0.21
N SER A 480 10.46 -16.52 0.94
CA SER A 480 10.62 -15.21 1.61
C SER A 480 11.83 -15.17 2.55
N VAL A 481 12.13 -16.28 3.25
CA VAL A 481 13.30 -16.40 4.11
C VAL A 481 14.58 -16.40 3.28
N MET A 482 14.63 -17.20 2.21
CA MET A 482 15.79 -17.27 1.31
C MET A 482 16.07 -15.91 0.64
N LEU A 483 15.03 -15.22 0.18
CA LEU A 483 15.14 -13.89 -0.41
C LEU A 483 15.69 -12.86 0.58
N ARG A 484 15.24 -12.89 1.84
CA ARG A 484 15.78 -12.00 2.88
C ARG A 484 17.26 -12.29 3.16
N GLN A 485 17.62 -13.57 3.22
CA GLN A 485 19.01 -13.98 3.43
C GLN A 485 19.89 -13.68 2.22
N SER A 486 19.38 -13.86 1.01
CA SER A 486 20.11 -13.52 -0.21
C SER A 486 20.37 -12.02 -0.32
N TYR A 487 19.36 -11.17 -0.03
CA TYR A 487 19.55 -9.72 -0.02
C TYR A 487 20.69 -9.28 0.92
N ASP A 488 20.79 -9.93 2.08
CA ASP A 488 21.84 -9.66 3.05
C ASP A 488 23.14 -10.44 2.77
N GLY A 489 23.16 -11.39 1.82
CA GLY A 489 24.31 -12.24 1.47
C GLY A 489 24.77 -13.05 2.67
N THR A 490 23.85 -13.57 3.45
CA THR A 490 24.15 -14.36 4.66
C THR A 490 24.19 -15.86 4.38
N ARG A 491 24.70 -16.63 5.34
CA ARG A 491 24.72 -18.07 5.30
C ARG A 491 23.31 -18.65 5.21
N TYR A 492 23.16 -19.73 4.44
CA TYR A 492 21.95 -20.54 4.37
C TYR A 492 22.30 -22.02 4.50
N ASP A 493 21.68 -22.67 5.47
CA ASP A 493 21.84 -24.08 5.74
C ASP A 493 20.49 -24.80 5.65
N ARG A 494 20.51 -25.97 5.05
CA ARG A 494 19.39 -26.90 5.02
C ARG A 494 19.87 -28.29 5.29
N GLU A 495 19.36 -28.91 6.35
CA GLU A 495 19.66 -30.28 6.76
C GLU A 495 18.39 -31.11 6.83
N ALA A 496 18.48 -32.35 6.39
CA ALA A 496 17.40 -33.33 6.49
C ALA A 496 18.00 -34.72 6.85
N ARG A 497 17.20 -35.52 7.52
CA ARG A 497 17.63 -36.86 8.00
C ARG A 497 17.73 -37.93 6.90
N SER A 498 16.94 -37.81 5.82
CA SER A 498 16.91 -38.80 4.78
C SER A 498 18.17 -38.68 3.91
N ALA A 499 18.75 -39.81 3.52
CA ALA A 499 19.90 -39.84 2.62
C ALA A 499 19.60 -39.27 1.23
N ASP A 500 18.34 -39.37 0.79
CA ASP A 500 17.87 -38.85 -0.49
C ASP A 500 17.41 -37.39 -0.41
N ALA A 501 17.49 -36.76 0.77
CA ALA A 501 17.03 -35.40 0.95
C ALA A 501 18.16 -34.41 0.69
N VAL A 502 17.73 -33.21 0.20
CA VAL A 502 18.64 -32.11 -0.12
C VAL A 502 19.27 -31.56 1.17
N ASN A 503 20.58 -31.69 1.31
CA ASN A 503 21.41 -31.09 2.34
C ASN A 503 22.37 -30.11 1.69
N VAL A 504 22.32 -28.83 2.06
CA VAL A 504 23.19 -27.80 1.51
C VAL A 504 23.69 -26.85 2.60
N HIS A 505 24.96 -26.45 2.45
CA HIS A 505 25.63 -25.47 3.29
C HIS A 505 26.17 -24.38 2.36
N ILE A 506 25.51 -23.21 2.35
CA ILE A 506 25.87 -22.09 1.51
C ILE A 506 26.41 -20.97 2.40
N GLU A 507 27.70 -20.69 2.36
CA GLU A 507 28.31 -19.65 3.19
C GLU A 507 27.76 -18.25 2.90
N ARG A 508 27.51 -17.96 1.63
CA ARG A 508 26.95 -16.71 1.14
C ARG A 508 25.89 -17.00 0.12
N LEU A 509 24.63 -16.77 0.48
CA LEU A 509 23.51 -16.95 -0.43
C LEU A 509 23.46 -15.78 -1.41
N LEU A 510 23.80 -16.05 -2.68
CA LEU A 510 23.92 -15.07 -3.76
C LEU A 510 22.82 -15.30 -4.81
N TRP A 511 21.73 -14.55 -4.69
CA TRP A 511 20.57 -14.70 -5.56
C TRP A 511 19.92 -13.36 -5.83
N ASN A 512 19.80 -13.00 -7.11
CA ASN A 512 19.14 -11.81 -7.59
C ASN A 512 17.80 -12.18 -8.23
N VAL A 513 16.77 -11.36 -8.04
CA VAL A 513 15.42 -11.68 -8.52
C VAL A 513 14.76 -10.44 -9.11
N THR A 514 14.15 -10.61 -10.28
CA THR A 514 13.23 -9.62 -10.87
C THR A 514 11.88 -10.27 -11.11
N MET A 515 10.82 -9.62 -10.60
CA MET A 515 9.43 -10.05 -10.76
C MET A 515 8.63 -8.92 -11.39
N CYS A 516 7.76 -9.24 -12.35
CA CYS A 516 6.76 -8.32 -12.88
C CYS A 516 5.37 -8.83 -12.52
N GLY A 517 4.45 -7.94 -12.16
CA GLY A 517 3.10 -8.38 -11.80
C GLY A 517 2.16 -7.23 -11.45
N THR A 518 0.94 -7.60 -11.11
CA THR A 518 -0.07 -6.64 -10.64
C THR A 518 0.21 -6.22 -9.19
N PRO A 519 -0.35 -5.08 -8.72
CA PRO A 519 -0.32 -4.72 -7.31
C PRO A 519 -0.90 -5.81 -6.40
N ASP A 520 -1.95 -6.51 -6.83
CA ASP A 520 -2.55 -7.61 -6.08
C ASP A 520 -1.60 -8.80 -5.92
N ALA A 521 -0.82 -9.13 -6.95
CA ALA A 521 0.22 -10.15 -6.86
C ALA A 521 1.33 -9.73 -5.89
N LEU A 522 1.76 -8.45 -5.91
CA LEU A 522 2.73 -7.92 -4.96
C LEU A 522 2.26 -8.12 -3.52
N TYR A 523 0.99 -7.82 -3.21
CA TYR A 523 0.44 -8.00 -1.86
C TYR A 523 0.32 -9.47 -1.44
N ARG A 524 0.26 -10.40 -2.39
CA ARG A 524 0.29 -11.84 -2.12
C ARG A 524 1.70 -12.37 -1.92
N VAL A 525 2.68 -11.82 -2.64
CA VAL A 525 4.11 -12.11 -2.46
C VAL A 525 4.59 -11.58 -1.10
N VAL A 526 4.17 -10.36 -0.74
CA VAL A 526 4.47 -9.75 0.56
C VAL A 526 3.30 -9.98 1.51
N ASN A 527 3.25 -11.13 2.14
CA ASN A 527 2.17 -11.52 3.05
C ASN A 527 2.41 -11.12 4.52
N ASN A 528 3.61 -10.67 4.87
CA ASN A 528 3.98 -10.24 6.22
C ASN A 528 4.74 -8.91 6.19
N TYR A 529 4.21 -7.92 6.90
CA TYR A 529 4.75 -6.55 6.94
C TYR A 529 5.60 -6.26 8.19
N THR A 530 5.81 -7.24 9.06
CA THR A 530 6.60 -7.10 10.29
C THR A 530 7.96 -7.79 10.23
N ASP A 531 8.21 -8.67 9.25
CA ASP A 531 9.44 -9.44 9.10
C ASP A 531 10.55 -8.72 8.30
N GLY A 532 10.20 -7.54 7.72
CA GLY A 532 11.13 -6.71 6.96
C GLY A 532 11.41 -7.19 5.53
N PHE A 533 10.66 -8.16 4.99
CA PHE A 533 10.82 -8.60 3.59
C PHE A 533 10.47 -7.46 2.63
N GLN A 534 9.35 -6.78 2.85
CA GLN A 534 8.89 -5.65 2.03
C GLN A 534 9.94 -4.53 1.89
N SER A 535 10.78 -4.32 2.91
CA SER A 535 11.81 -3.27 2.89
C SER A 535 13.03 -3.61 2.03
N ARG A 536 13.14 -4.86 1.58
CA ARG A 536 14.26 -5.36 0.76
C ARG A 536 13.93 -5.41 -0.73
N ILE A 537 12.67 -5.15 -1.09
CA ILE A 537 12.22 -5.18 -2.47
C ILE A 537 12.33 -3.79 -3.07
N ALA A 538 13.08 -3.66 -4.16
CA ALA A 538 13.09 -2.47 -5.01
C ALA A 538 11.82 -2.48 -5.86
N ILE A 539 10.94 -1.51 -5.69
CA ILE A 539 9.69 -1.45 -6.43
C ILE A 539 9.77 -0.42 -7.54
N GLY A 540 9.59 -0.89 -8.78
CA GLY A 540 9.31 -0.05 -9.94
C GLY A 540 7.81 0.01 -10.16
N ARG A 541 7.23 1.21 -10.24
CA ARG A 541 5.80 1.41 -10.55
C ARG A 541 5.66 1.88 -11.98
N THR A 542 4.86 1.16 -12.79
CA THR A 542 4.56 1.61 -14.15
C THR A 542 3.55 2.75 -14.13
N PRO A 543 3.62 3.70 -15.07
CA PRO A 543 2.62 4.74 -15.21
C PRO A 543 1.25 4.16 -15.59
N ASP A 544 0.19 4.89 -15.28
CA ASP A 544 -1.15 4.56 -15.74
C ASP A 544 -1.27 4.85 -17.27
N ASN A 545 -1.58 3.82 -18.02
CA ASN A 545 -1.76 3.88 -19.47
C ASN A 545 -3.23 3.91 -19.91
N THR A 546 -4.17 4.11 -18.97
CA THR A 546 -5.61 4.02 -19.26
C THR A 546 -6.04 4.92 -20.42
N PHE A 547 -5.47 6.11 -20.53
CA PHE A 547 -5.77 7.07 -21.59
C PHE A 547 -4.57 7.37 -22.51
N ALA A 548 -3.52 6.55 -22.43
CA ALA A 548 -2.35 6.74 -23.28
C ALA A 548 -2.73 6.51 -24.78
N LYS A 549 -2.21 7.35 -25.64
CA LYS A 549 -2.27 7.12 -27.08
C LYS A 549 -1.34 5.96 -27.45
N LEU A 550 -1.74 5.18 -28.45
CA LEU A 550 -0.82 4.24 -29.08
C LEU A 550 0.29 5.03 -29.77
N GLU A 551 1.52 4.69 -29.47
CA GLU A 551 2.69 5.30 -30.13
C GLU A 551 2.69 4.92 -31.62
N ASP A 552 2.96 5.91 -32.50
CA ASP A 552 3.06 5.70 -33.95
C ASP A 552 4.20 4.74 -34.32
N LYS A 553 5.24 4.72 -33.50
CA LYS A 553 6.38 3.78 -33.61
C LYS A 553 6.55 3.07 -32.28
N PRO A 554 6.34 1.74 -32.22
CA PRO A 554 6.57 0.99 -31.01
C PRO A 554 8.06 1.04 -30.62
N PHE A 555 8.32 1.13 -29.32
CA PHE A 555 9.66 0.93 -28.78
C PHE A 555 10.02 -0.54 -28.95
N VAL A 556 11.17 -0.82 -29.51
CA VAL A 556 11.63 -2.19 -29.80
C VAL A 556 13.12 -2.27 -29.52
N LEU A 557 13.56 -3.35 -28.92
CA LEU A 557 14.96 -3.65 -28.72
C LEU A 557 15.61 -3.99 -30.08
N THR A 558 16.46 -3.11 -30.56
CA THR A 558 17.17 -3.29 -31.84
C THR A 558 18.38 -4.20 -31.66
N SER A 559 18.81 -4.90 -32.76
CA SER A 559 20.01 -5.76 -32.75
C SER A 559 21.26 -5.00 -32.25
N ARG A 560 21.42 -3.74 -32.64
CA ARG A 560 22.55 -2.91 -32.20
C ARG A 560 22.51 -2.61 -30.69
N GLN A 561 21.32 -2.39 -30.11
CA GLN A 561 21.17 -2.22 -28.65
C GLN A 561 21.45 -3.54 -27.93
N THR A 562 20.92 -4.65 -28.44
CA THR A 562 21.18 -5.99 -27.91
C THR A 562 22.70 -6.27 -27.89
N GLU A 563 23.40 -6.01 -28.97
CA GLU A 563 24.86 -6.23 -29.06
C GLU A 563 25.59 -5.37 -27.98
N ARG A 564 25.27 -4.11 -27.84
CA ARG A 564 25.92 -3.24 -26.82
C ARG A 564 25.63 -3.70 -25.39
N ILE A 565 24.41 -4.14 -25.11
CA ILE A 565 24.04 -4.71 -23.80
C ILE A 565 24.88 -5.98 -23.55
N GLN A 566 24.97 -6.88 -24.51
CA GLN A 566 25.73 -8.12 -24.41
C GLN A 566 27.25 -7.87 -24.24
N GLN A 567 27.81 -6.89 -24.92
CA GLN A 567 29.22 -6.50 -24.77
C GLN A 567 29.50 -6.01 -23.33
N ILE A 568 28.61 -5.22 -22.73
CA ILE A 568 28.74 -4.79 -21.35
C ILE A 568 28.57 -5.98 -20.40
N ALA A 569 27.56 -6.82 -20.64
CA ALA A 569 27.28 -8.01 -19.84
C ALA A 569 28.48 -8.97 -19.79
N HIS A 570 29.18 -9.13 -20.91
CA HIS A 570 30.39 -9.94 -21.03
C HIS A 570 31.54 -9.49 -20.13
N LEU A 571 31.73 -8.17 -19.97
CA LEU A 571 32.83 -7.63 -19.17
C LEU A 571 32.58 -7.65 -17.64
N LEU A 572 31.32 -7.62 -17.21
CA LEU A 572 30.97 -7.52 -15.79
C LEU A 572 31.52 -8.68 -14.92
N PRO A 573 31.50 -9.95 -15.35
CA PRO A 573 32.07 -11.06 -14.58
C PRO A 573 33.57 -10.99 -14.33
N LEU A 574 34.31 -10.21 -15.14
CA LEU A 574 35.75 -10.02 -15.02
C LEU A 574 36.12 -9.07 -13.86
N MET A 575 35.15 -8.33 -13.34
CA MET A 575 35.34 -7.38 -12.23
C MET A 575 35.16 -8.10 -10.90
N GLN A 576 36.24 -8.29 -10.16
CA GLN A 576 36.23 -9.04 -8.90
C GLN A 576 36.95 -8.29 -7.79
N GLY A 577 36.38 -8.36 -6.58
CA GLY A 577 36.97 -7.81 -5.38
C GLY A 577 36.15 -6.74 -4.70
N GLU A 578 36.68 -6.26 -3.59
CA GLU A 578 36.02 -5.25 -2.75
C GLU A 578 36.27 -3.84 -3.27
N VAL A 579 35.27 -2.99 -3.16
CA VAL A 579 35.33 -1.58 -3.51
C VAL A 579 34.57 -0.72 -2.49
N VAL A 580 35.14 0.44 -2.22
CA VAL A 580 34.51 1.53 -1.47
C VAL A 580 34.28 2.70 -2.42
N LEU A 581 33.08 3.28 -2.40
CA LEU A 581 32.71 4.43 -3.22
C LEU A 581 32.45 5.66 -2.35
N PRO A 582 33.51 6.44 -2.00
CA PRO A 582 33.41 7.48 -0.97
C PRO A 582 32.38 8.58 -1.28
N LYS A 583 32.27 9.00 -2.55
CA LYS A 583 31.30 10.04 -2.95
C LYS A 583 29.86 9.51 -2.91
N LEU A 584 29.65 8.28 -3.33
CA LEU A 584 28.35 7.62 -3.26
C LEU A 584 27.93 7.38 -1.79
N GLU A 585 28.88 6.96 -0.96
CA GLU A 585 28.64 6.78 0.48
C GLU A 585 28.29 8.10 1.18
N ALA A 586 29.01 9.17 0.89
CA ALA A 586 28.70 10.51 1.41
C ALA A 586 27.31 10.96 0.97
N ARG A 587 26.97 10.78 -0.33
CA ARG A 587 25.64 11.13 -0.86
C ARG A 587 24.53 10.32 -0.18
N GLY A 588 24.77 9.03 0.07
CA GLY A 588 23.83 8.18 0.82
C GLY A 588 23.59 8.67 2.25
N ARG A 589 24.63 9.15 2.94
CA ARG A 589 24.50 9.73 4.29
C ARG A 589 23.73 11.05 4.28
N GLU A 590 23.99 11.93 3.32
CA GLU A 590 23.25 13.17 3.13
C GLU A 590 21.77 12.90 2.86
N TRP A 591 21.46 11.94 1.99
CA TRP A 591 20.09 11.53 1.70
C TRP A 591 19.38 10.96 2.96
N LEU A 592 20.05 10.07 3.71
CA LEU A 592 19.51 9.53 4.96
C LEU A 592 19.21 10.63 5.98
N GLU A 593 20.06 11.63 6.08
CA GLU A 593 19.88 12.76 7.01
C GLU A 593 18.73 13.67 6.56
N ARG A 594 18.61 13.95 5.26
CA ARG A 594 17.48 14.70 4.69
C ARG A 594 16.15 14.04 5.03
N ILE A 595 16.02 12.73 4.75
CA ILE A 595 14.79 11.99 5.06
C ILE A 595 14.56 11.91 6.58
N ARG A 596 15.61 11.80 7.40
CA ARG A 596 15.48 11.83 8.86
C ARG A 596 14.84 13.12 9.36
N ILE A 597 15.34 14.26 8.91
CA ILE A 597 14.84 15.59 9.29
C ILE A 597 13.37 15.74 8.84
N GLU A 598 13.06 15.36 7.61
CA GLU A 598 11.71 15.42 7.06
C GLU A 598 10.73 14.55 7.87
N THR A 599 11.10 13.32 8.16
CA THR A 599 10.25 12.38 8.91
C THR A 599 10.07 12.75 10.37
N MET A 600 11.07 13.43 10.99
CA MET A 600 10.92 13.95 12.34
C MET A 600 9.91 15.10 12.42
N LYS A 601 9.88 15.99 11.42
CA LYS A 601 8.92 17.10 11.36
C LYS A 601 7.47 16.60 11.25
N ASN A 602 7.27 15.47 10.55
CA ASN A 602 5.95 14.94 10.22
C ASN A 602 5.55 13.73 11.08
N ASP A 603 6.38 13.31 12.06
CA ASP A 603 6.25 12.05 12.84
C ASP A 603 6.02 10.80 11.97
N ASP A 604 6.58 10.79 10.74
CA ASP A 604 6.40 9.69 9.79
C ASP A 604 7.34 8.51 10.11
N LYS A 605 6.90 7.63 11.00
CA LYS A 605 7.68 6.47 11.47
C LYS A 605 7.89 5.41 10.39
N VAL A 606 6.97 5.26 9.45
CA VAL A 606 7.09 4.28 8.36
C VAL A 606 8.17 4.71 7.38
N ARG A 607 8.11 5.95 6.88
CA ARG A 607 9.13 6.55 6.01
C ARG A 607 10.51 6.55 6.69
N ALA A 608 10.56 6.88 7.98
CA ALA A 608 11.77 6.86 8.78
C ALA A 608 12.44 5.48 8.86
N ARG A 609 11.66 4.39 8.95
CA ARG A 609 12.17 3.02 8.99
C ARG A 609 12.59 2.51 7.61
N GLN A 610 11.83 2.82 6.56
CA GLN A 610 12.12 2.39 5.19
C GLN A 610 13.42 2.96 4.64
N ARG A 611 13.78 4.21 4.98
CA ARG A 611 14.94 4.91 4.44
C ARG A 611 16.24 4.11 4.48
N PHE A 612 16.49 3.33 5.54
CA PHE A 612 17.75 2.61 5.69
C PHE A 612 17.97 1.53 4.63
N ARG A 613 16.94 0.75 4.33
CA ARG A 613 17.02 -0.29 3.30
C ARG A 613 17.00 0.29 1.90
N VAL A 614 16.20 1.32 1.69
CA VAL A 614 16.16 2.07 0.41
C VAL A 614 17.53 2.66 0.10
N CYS A 615 18.20 3.28 1.06
CA CYS A 615 19.56 3.82 0.86
C CYS A 615 20.53 2.74 0.37
N VAL A 616 20.57 1.57 1.03
CA VAL A 616 21.44 0.46 0.64
C VAL A 616 21.11 -0.06 -0.75
N THR A 617 19.82 -0.24 -1.04
CA THR A 617 19.36 -0.72 -2.35
C THR A 617 19.73 0.27 -3.46
N ALA A 618 19.47 1.56 -3.25
CA ALA A 618 19.83 2.62 -4.20
C ALA A 618 21.33 2.70 -4.44
N GLN A 619 22.18 2.55 -3.40
CA GLN A 619 23.63 2.51 -3.57
C GLN A 619 24.08 1.30 -4.42
N ARG A 620 23.48 0.11 -4.23
CA ARG A 620 23.78 -1.06 -5.05
C ARG A 620 23.34 -0.85 -6.51
N MET A 621 22.15 -0.30 -6.74
CA MET A 621 21.66 0.02 -8.09
C MET A 621 22.56 1.05 -8.77
N THR A 622 22.94 2.12 -8.07
CA THR A 622 23.84 3.15 -8.63
C THR A 622 25.23 2.57 -8.91
N CYS A 623 25.74 1.66 -8.08
CA CYS A 623 26.96 0.92 -8.36
C CYS A 623 26.84 0.12 -9.66
N CYS A 624 25.71 -0.53 -9.94
CA CYS A 624 25.44 -1.21 -11.22
C CYS A 624 25.53 -0.23 -12.40
N LEU A 625 24.96 0.97 -12.28
CA LEU A 625 25.08 2.00 -13.31
C LEU A 625 26.54 2.43 -13.53
N MET A 626 27.29 2.63 -12.44
CA MET A 626 28.71 3.01 -12.51
C MET A 626 29.58 1.92 -13.15
N LEU A 627 29.31 0.63 -12.87
CA LEU A 627 29.98 -0.51 -13.53
C LEU A 627 29.73 -0.51 -15.03
N CYS A 628 28.47 -0.28 -15.46
CA CYS A 628 28.15 -0.13 -16.88
C CYS A 628 28.92 1.06 -17.52
N LYS A 629 29.09 2.16 -16.80
CA LYS A 629 29.90 3.30 -17.28
C LYS A 629 31.37 2.96 -17.45
N VAL A 630 31.92 2.14 -16.57
CA VAL A 630 33.29 1.62 -16.70
C VAL A 630 33.42 0.74 -17.95
N CYS A 631 32.49 -0.20 -18.14
CA CYS A 631 32.47 -1.06 -19.33
C CYS A 631 32.36 -0.23 -20.62
N GLU A 632 31.43 0.73 -20.66
CA GLU A 632 31.26 1.66 -21.80
C GLU A 632 32.58 2.37 -22.14
N GLY A 633 33.24 2.95 -21.13
CA GLY A 633 34.51 3.65 -21.34
C GLY A 633 35.64 2.74 -21.85
N LEU A 634 35.72 1.52 -21.34
CA LEU A 634 36.69 0.52 -21.81
C LEU A 634 36.42 0.07 -23.24
N ILE A 635 35.17 -0.21 -23.60
CA ILE A 635 34.76 -0.63 -24.94
C ILE A 635 35.01 0.51 -25.94
N GLN A 636 34.65 1.75 -25.60
CA GLN A 636 34.88 2.92 -26.47
C GLN A 636 36.34 3.14 -26.76
N LYS A 637 37.22 2.89 -25.78
CA LYS A 637 38.65 3.13 -25.91
C LYS A 637 39.42 2.00 -26.59
N HIS A 638 39.06 0.76 -26.33
CA HIS A 638 39.85 -0.41 -26.69
C HIS A 638 39.10 -1.45 -27.56
N GLY A 639 37.80 -1.25 -27.84
CA GLY A 639 36.91 -2.27 -28.35
C GLY A 639 36.68 -3.40 -27.33
N LEU A 640 35.78 -4.35 -27.63
CA LEU A 640 35.41 -5.44 -26.70
C LEU A 640 36.62 -6.30 -26.32
N ASN A 641 37.34 -6.85 -27.29
CA ASN A 641 38.49 -7.75 -27.08
C ASN A 641 39.64 -7.03 -26.33
N GLY A 642 39.87 -5.74 -26.64
CA GLY A 642 40.85 -4.94 -25.94
C GLY A 642 40.46 -4.64 -24.52
N ALA A 643 39.18 -4.34 -24.24
CA ALA A 643 38.64 -4.12 -22.91
C ALA A 643 38.75 -5.38 -22.04
N GLU A 644 38.42 -6.55 -22.59
CA GLU A 644 38.58 -7.84 -21.92
C GLU A 644 40.04 -8.12 -21.60
N ALA A 645 40.96 -7.93 -22.56
CA ALA A 645 42.39 -8.11 -22.35
C ALA A 645 42.93 -7.19 -21.24
N GLN A 646 42.53 -5.91 -21.22
CA GLN A 646 42.91 -4.95 -20.18
C GLN A 646 42.44 -5.40 -18.78
N LEU A 647 41.20 -5.85 -18.65
CA LEU A 647 40.66 -6.34 -17.35
C LEU A 647 41.35 -7.63 -16.89
N LYS A 648 41.71 -8.54 -17.82
CA LYS A 648 42.45 -9.77 -17.51
C LYS A 648 43.90 -9.50 -17.11
N GLN A 649 44.57 -8.55 -17.79
CA GLN A 649 45.97 -8.16 -17.49
C GLN A 649 46.08 -7.35 -16.20
N ASN A 650 45.14 -6.48 -15.92
CA ASN A 650 45.09 -5.66 -14.72
C ASN A 650 43.76 -5.81 -13.99
N PRO A 651 43.60 -6.80 -13.11
CA PRO A 651 42.36 -7.07 -12.37
C PRO A 651 41.93 -5.92 -11.43
N SER A 652 42.80 -4.95 -11.14
CA SER A 652 42.49 -3.78 -10.31
C SER A 652 41.96 -2.58 -11.10
N LEU A 653 42.17 -2.57 -12.40
CA LEU A 653 41.88 -1.41 -13.29
C LEU A 653 40.44 -0.92 -13.14
N TRP A 654 39.48 -1.82 -13.08
CA TRP A 654 38.08 -1.47 -12.96
C TRP A 654 37.76 -0.70 -11.67
N LYS A 655 38.48 -0.94 -10.57
CA LYS A 655 38.29 -0.22 -9.30
C LYS A 655 38.69 1.26 -9.43
N GLU A 656 39.83 1.54 -10.09
CA GLU A 656 40.29 2.91 -10.34
C GLU A 656 39.30 3.64 -11.25
N LEU A 657 38.81 2.96 -12.31
CA LEU A 657 37.84 3.51 -13.23
C LEU A 657 36.49 3.75 -12.54
N LEU A 658 36.08 2.84 -11.66
CA LEU A 658 34.83 2.96 -10.90
C LEU A 658 34.88 4.15 -9.92
N LEU A 659 36.04 4.42 -9.29
CA LEU A 659 36.23 5.61 -8.47
C LEU A 659 36.06 6.89 -9.28
N LYS A 660 36.55 6.91 -10.53
CA LYS A 660 36.37 8.03 -11.48
C LYS A 660 34.94 8.14 -12.01
N ALA A 661 34.20 7.02 -12.05
CA ALA A 661 32.81 6.97 -12.51
C ALA A 661 31.80 7.60 -11.52
N GLN A 662 32.23 7.97 -10.30
CA GLN A 662 31.40 8.72 -9.35
C GLN A 662 31.23 10.19 -9.79
N THR A 663 30.61 10.39 -10.94
CA THR A 663 30.37 11.71 -11.55
C THR A 663 29.14 12.38 -10.91
N PRO A 664 29.01 13.71 -10.96
CA PRO A 664 27.82 14.41 -10.46
C PRO A 664 26.52 13.83 -11.01
N GLN A 665 26.49 13.46 -12.29
CA GLN A 665 25.30 12.90 -12.96
C GLN A 665 24.87 11.55 -12.39
N LEU A 666 25.82 10.65 -12.08
CA LEU A 666 25.49 9.35 -11.47
C LEU A 666 25.20 9.47 -9.97
N LEU A 667 25.70 10.52 -9.30
CA LEU A 667 25.29 10.85 -7.93
C LEU A 667 23.88 11.48 -7.89
N GLU A 668 23.52 12.29 -8.87
CA GLU A 668 22.12 12.75 -9.05
C GLU A 668 21.19 11.59 -9.35
N ALA A 669 21.61 10.63 -10.19
CA ALA A 669 20.84 9.43 -10.45
C ALA A 669 20.58 8.60 -9.16
N TYR A 670 21.54 8.56 -8.23
CA TYR A 670 21.33 7.95 -6.91
C TYR A 670 20.15 8.60 -6.18
N ASP A 671 20.07 9.92 -6.12
CA ASP A 671 18.99 10.61 -5.41
C ASP A 671 17.63 10.28 -6.01
N VAL A 672 17.55 10.32 -7.35
CA VAL A 672 16.31 9.99 -8.05
C VAL A 672 15.90 8.54 -7.82
N ILE A 673 16.85 7.60 -7.86
CA ILE A 673 16.59 6.18 -7.58
C ILE A 673 16.11 6.01 -6.13
N ALA A 674 16.81 6.62 -5.17
CA ALA A 674 16.47 6.50 -3.75
C ALA A 674 15.09 7.10 -3.43
N ASP A 675 14.78 8.28 -3.97
CA ASP A 675 13.48 8.92 -3.80
C ASP A 675 12.38 8.09 -4.45
N ALA A 676 12.57 7.61 -5.68
CA ALA A 676 11.59 6.77 -6.38
C ALA A 676 11.31 5.44 -5.65
N LEU A 677 12.35 4.77 -5.16
CA LEU A 677 12.19 3.53 -4.40
C LEU A 677 11.45 3.76 -3.08
N LEU A 678 11.74 4.88 -2.39
CA LEU A 678 11.06 5.23 -1.14
C LEU A 678 9.59 5.54 -1.38
N GLU A 679 9.28 6.39 -2.36
CA GLU A 679 7.90 6.76 -2.70
C GLU A 679 7.08 5.54 -3.17
N ASN A 680 7.65 4.68 -4.02
CA ASN A 680 6.96 3.47 -4.47
C ASN A 680 6.72 2.49 -3.31
N ALA A 681 7.68 2.31 -2.40
CA ALA A 681 7.49 1.47 -1.22
C ALA A 681 6.40 2.01 -0.29
N LEU A 682 6.33 3.33 -0.11
CA LEU A 682 5.28 3.97 0.69
C LEU A 682 3.93 3.90 0.01
N TYR A 683 3.86 4.09 -1.31
CA TYR A 683 2.63 3.99 -2.08
C TYR A 683 1.93 2.63 -1.90
N PHE A 684 2.69 1.52 -1.96
CA PHE A 684 2.10 0.18 -1.84
C PHE A 684 1.96 -0.30 -0.40
N PHE A 685 2.84 0.09 0.51
CA PHE A 685 2.99 -0.60 1.79
C PHE A 685 2.69 0.25 3.02
N ARG A 686 2.53 1.57 2.93
CA ARG A 686 2.35 2.44 4.10
C ARG A 686 1.25 1.93 5.02
N ASP A 687 0.02 1.89 4.53
CA ASP A 687 -1.17 1.53 5.34
C ASP A 687 -1.06 0.12 5.92
N ARG A 688 -0.50 -0.80 5.13
CA ARG A 688 -0.33 -2.20 5.55
C ARG A 688 0.72 -2.35 6.65
N ILE A 689 1.80 -1.58 6.57
CA ILE A 689 2.83 -1.53 7.61
C ILE A 689 2.27 -0.90 8.88
N GLU A 690 1.57 0.22 8.79
CA GLU A 690 0.93 0.91 9.92
C GLU A 690 -0.05 0.00 10.64
N ASN A 691 -0.94 -0.66 9.89
CA ASN A 691 -1.90 -1.62 10.44
C ASN A 691 -1.22 -2.82 11.11
N ALA A 692 -0.14 -3.34 10.51
CA ALA A 692 0.60 -4.48 11.07
C ALA A 692 1.32 -4.10 12.37
N PHE A 693 1.88 -2.89 12.47
CA PHE A 693 2.51 -2.40 13.69
C PHE A 693 1.49 -2.05 14.77
N ALA A 694 0.38 -1.40 14.42
CA ALA A 694 -0.71 -1.12 15.37
C ALA A 694 -1.28 -2.41 15.97
N SER A 695 -1.50 -3.43 15.17
CA SER A 695 -1.95 -4.75 15.62
C SER A 695 -0.93 -5.44 16.53
N ARG A 696 0.37 -5.30 16.25
CA ARG A 696 1.45 -5.85 17.06
C ARG A 696 1.58 -5.14 18.40
N ASP A 697 1.52 -3.81 18.41
CA ASP A 697 1.62 -3.00 19.63
C ASP A 697 0.42 -3.28 20.55
N TYR A 698 -0.77 -3.44 19.98
CA TYR A 698 -1.96 -3.84 20.72
C TYR A 698 -1.82 -5.25 21.33
N ALA A 699 -1.35 -6.21 20.55
CA ALA A 699 -1.11 -7.58 21.03
C ALA A 699 -0.01 -7.63 22.09
N GLY A 700 1.05 -6.81 21.98
CA GLY A 700 2.12 -6.69 22.96
C GLY A 700 1.69 -6.08 24.28
N ARG A 701 0.67 -5.20 24.29
CA ARG A 701 0.11 -4.60 25.51
C ARG A 701 -0.83 -5.54 26.26
N ILE A 702 -1.45 -6.51 25.59
CA ILE A 702 -2.42 -7.43 26.18
C ILE A 702 -1.74 -8.70 26.73
N SER A 703 -0.60 -9.10 26.20
CA SER A 703 0.09 -10.32 26.63
C SER A 703 1.53 -10.06 26.97
N GLY A 704 1.84 -10.06 28.28
CA GLY A 704 3.20 -10.19 28.78
C GLY A 704 3.83 -11.56 28.49
N ASP A 705 3.14 -12.43 27.75
CA ASP A 705 3.61 -13.79 27.44
C ASP A 705 3.73 -14.00 25.93
N ARG A 706 4.96 -14.30 25.49
CA ARG A 706 5.38 -14.50 24.11
C ARG A 706 5.11 -15.91 23.57
N SER A 707 4.11 -16.62 24.09
CA SER A 707 3.79 -17.93 23.53
C SER A 707 3.16 -17.79 22.14
N LYS A 708 3.67 -18.55 21.18
CA LYS A 708 3.23 -18.60 19.78
C LYS A 708 1.72 -18.87 19.73
N ARG A 709 0.92 -17.87 19.40
CA ARG A 709 -0.52 -18.06 19.20
C ARG A 709 -0.76 -18.96 17.98
N GLY A 710 -1.19 -20.17 18.22
CA GLY A 710 -1.61 -21.12 17.18
C GLY A 710 -3.00 -20.77 16.63
N ARG A 711 -3.38 -21.38 15.52
CA ARG A 711 -4.70 -21.24 14.87
C ARG A 711 -5.92 -21.43 15.79
N ASN A 712 -5.70 -21.98 16.98
CA ASN A 712 -6.75 -22.34 17.95
C ASN A 712 -6.72 -21.48 19.22
N ASP A 713 -5.81 -20.49 19.33
CA ASP A 713 -5.65 -19.66 20.53
C ASP A 713 -6.91 -18.83 20.84
N SER A 714 -7.60 -18.38 19.81
CA SER A 714 -8.86 -17.66 19.94
C SER A 714 -9.99 -18.53 20.49
N ILE A 715 -10.00 -19.85 20.18
CA ILE A 715 -10.91 -20.83 20.75
C ILE A 715 -10.55 -21.09 22.20
N PHE A 716 -9.23 -21.30 22.47
CA PHE A 716 -8.72 -21.49 23.82
C PHE A 716 -9.07 -20.33 24.74
N ALA A 717 -8.91 -19.09 24.28
CA ALA A 717 -9.22 -17.89 25.07
C ALA A 717 -10.70 -17.77 25.49
N ARG A 718 -11.63 -18.29 24.65
CA ARG A 718 -13.07 -18.22 24.89
C ARG A 718 -13.65 -19.35 25.74
N LEU A 719 -12.93 -20.44 25.86
CA LEU A 719 -13.33 -21.54 26.76
C LEU A 719 -13.16 -21.10 28.21
N ASP A 720 -14.00 -21.61 29.08
CA ASP A 720 -13.88 -21.42 30.53
C ASP A 720 -12.68 -22.17 31.10
N VAL A 721 -12.34 -21.91 32.38
CA VAL A 721 -11.24 -22.59 33.07
C VAL A 721 -11.47 -24.10 33.08
N GLN A 722 -12.73 -24.55 33.26
CA GLN A 722 -13.18 -25.93 33.07
C GLN A 722 -14.20 -25.95 31.93
N PHE A 723 -14.05 -26.87 31.01
CA PHE A 723 -14.92 -26.99 29.85
C PHE A 723 -15.07 -28.44 29.37
N THR A 724 -16.17 -28.70 28.68
CA THR A 724 -16.46 -30.00 28.07
C THR A 724 -15.97 -30.07 26.63
N PHE A 725 -15.96 -31.28 26.08
CA PHE A 725 -15.70 -31.50 24.65
C PHE A 725 -16.73 -30.76 23.77
N GLU A 726 -18.01 -30.80 24.17
CA GLU A 726 -19.11 -30.14 23.45
C GLU A 726 -18.95 -28.64 23.41
N GLN A 727 -18.53 -28.02 24.49
CA GLN A 727 -18.20 -26.58 24.53
C GLN A 727 -17.05 -26.25 23.59
N ALA A 728 -15.97 -27.05 23.58
CA ALA A 728 -14.85 -26.89 22.66
C ALA A 728 -15.32 -27.07 21.20
N MET A 729 -16.25 -27.98 20.93
CA MET A 729 -16.83 -28.16 19.62
C MET A 729 -17.70 -26.97 19.18
N GLN A 730 -18.56 -26.48 20.07
CA GLN A 730 -19.41 -25.29 19.79
C GLN A 730 -18.57 -24.04 19.47
N PHE A 731 -17.54 -23.76 20.28
CA PHE A 731 -16.65 -22.63 20.00
C PHE A 731 -15.83 -22.82 18.73
N SER A 732 -15.45 -24.07 18.42
CA SER A 732 -14.73 -24.37 17.18
C SER A 732 -15.63 -24.16 15.95
N VAL A 733 -16.87 -24.57 15.99
CA VAL A 733 -17.86 -24.35 14.91
C VAL A 733 -18.17 -22.86 14.77
N ALA A 734 -18.40 -22.16 15.87
CA ALA A 734 -18.68 -20.72 15.86
C ALA A 734 -17.54 -19.89 15.23
N MET A 735 -16.29 -20.34 15.37
CA MET A 735 -15.12 -19.61 14.91
C MET A 735 -14.57 -20.04 13.55
N LYS A 736 -14.79 -21.29 13.16
CA LYS A 736 -14.23 -21.88 11.93
C LYS A 736 -15.28 -22.24 10.89
N GLY A 737 -16.58 -22.19 11.25
CA GLY A 737 -17.70 -22.56 10.40
C GLY A 737 -18.10 -24.04 10.48
N ALA A 738 -19.16 -24.42 9.76
CA ALA A 738 -19.81 -25.75 9.83
C ALA A 738 -18.94 -26.94 9.35
N GLY A 739 -17.76 -26.69 8.76
CA GLY A 739 -16.85 -27.75 8.31
C GLY A 739 -15.98 -28.38 9.42
N VAL A 740 -16.15 -27.99 10.71
CA VAL A 740 -15.38 -28.53 11.82
C VAL A 740 -15.88 -29.92 12.18
N THR A 741 -14.98 -30.91 12.16
CA THR A 741 -15.30 -32.30 12.52
C THR A 741 -14.92 -32.62 13.98
N HIS A 742 -15.58 -33.58 14.60
CA HIS A 742 -15.23 -34.11 15.93
C HIS A 742 -13.76 -34.52 16.04
N ASN A 743 -13.21 -35.11 14.97
CA ASN A 743 -11.80 -35.52 14.93
C ASN A 743 -10.85 -34.32 14.95
N SER A 744 -11.20 -33.20 14.30
CA SER A 744 -10.36 -32.00 14.31
C SER A 744 -10.29 -31.37 15.72
N VAL A 745 -11.40 -31.38 16.46
CA VAL A 745 -11.47 -30.87 17.82
C VAL A 745 -10.74 -31.82 18.80
N ARG A 746 -10.91 -33.15 18.65
CA ARG A 746 -10.13 -34.12 19.43
C ARG A 746 -8.64 -33.96 19.24
N GLN A 747 -8.20 -33.74 18.00
CA GLN A 747 -6.77 -33.50 17.71
C GLN A 747 -6.27 -32.18 18.30
N MET A 748 -7.09 -31.13 18.28
CA MET A 748 -6.81 -29.85 18.93
C MET A 748 -6.59 -30.01 20.43
N LEU A 749 -7.54 -30.67 21.12
CA LEU A 749 -7.45 -30.94 22.56
C LEU A 749 -6.27 -31.85 22.92
N LYS A 750 -5.98 -32.86 22.09
CA LYS A 750 -4.78 -33.71 22.24
C LYS A 750 -3.49 -32.90 22.14
N ASN A 751 -3.43 -31.94 21.22
CA ASN A 751 -2.26 -31.05 21.09
C ASN A 751 -2.12 -30.11 22.30
N TRP A 752 -3.20 -29.54 22.79
CA TRP A 752 -3.18 -28.72 24.01
C TRP A 752 -2.74 -29.50 25.25
N ARG A 753 -3.17 -30.76 25.36
CA ARG A 753 -2.67 -31.66 26.42
C ARG A 753 -1.16 -31.92 26.30
N LYS A 754 -0.68 -32.18 25.08
CA LYS A 754 0.78 -32.35 24.83
C LYS A 754 1.58 -31.10 25.14
N GLN A 755 0.99 -29.92 24.98
CA GLN A 755 1.62 -28.64 25.27
C GLN A 755 1.48 -28.23 26.75
N GLY A 756 0.83 -29.02 27.58
CA GLY A 756 0.58 -28.71 28.99
C GLY A 756 -0.42 -27.57 29.21
N LEU A 757 -1.19 -27.18 28.18
CA LEU A 757 -2.16 -26.10 28.28
C LEU A 757 -3.48 -26.53 28.94
N VAL A 758 -3.83 -27.80 28.82
CA VAL A 758 -5.05 -28.38 29.43
C VAL A 758 -4.76 -29.74 30.01
N VAL A 759 -5.47 -30.12 31.07
CA VAL A 759 -5.46 -31.46 31.70
C VAL A 759 -6.86 -32.02 31.58
N LEU A 760 -6.96 -33.34 31.31
CA LEU A 760 -8.21 -34.08 31.41
C LEU A 760 -8.46 -34.40 32.88
N THR A 761 -9.61 -34.04 33.40
CA THR A 761 -10.03 -34.33 34.76
C THR A 761 -10.69 -35.73 34.85
N ASP A 762 -10.78 -36.30 36.05
CA ASP A 762 -11.35 -37.62 36.27
C ASP A 762 -12.82 -37.71 35.80
N ASP A 763 -13.54 -36.59 35.77
CA ASP A 763 -14.93 -36.45 35.30
C ASP A 763 -15.03 -36.42 33.77
N GLY A 764 -13.91 -36.59 33.03
CA GLY A 764 -13.94 -36.56 31.56
C GLY A 764 -13.95 -35.12 30.95
N ASN A 765 -13.90 -34.09 31.77
CA ASN A 765 -13.82 -32.70 31.36
C ASN A 765 -12.37 -32.23 31.18
N TYR A 766 -12.20 -31.05 30.60
CA TYR A 766 -10.88 -30.43 30.41
C TYR A 766 -10.74 -29.21 31.34
N ARG A 767 -9.55 -29.05 31.96
CA ARG A 767 -9.23 -27.87 32.76
C ARG A 767 -7.98 -27.20 32.20
N LYS A 768 -8.06 -25.87 32.02
CA LYS A 768 -6.91 -25.06 31.65
C LYS A 768 -5.86 -25.05 32.76
N MET A 769 -4.61 -25.21 32.38
CA MET A 769 -3.48 -25.01 33.29
C MET A 769 -3.14 -23.50 33.22
N SER A 770 -3.07 -22.86 34.39
CA SER A 770 -2.71 -21.44 34.57
C SER A 770 -1.25 -21.17 34.16
#